data_e645537f8e2a38c8a3f41ae203a27449
#
_entry.id   e645537f8e2a38c8a3f41ae203a27449
#
_cell.length_a   1.000
_cell.length_b   1.000
_cell.length_c   1.000
_cell.angle_alpha   90.00
_cell.angle_beta   90.00
_cell.angle_gamma   90.00
#
_symmetry.space_group_name_H-M   'P 1'
#
loop_
_entity.id
_entity.type
_entity.pdbx_description
1 polymer ?
#
loop_
_entity_poly.entity_id
_entity_poly.type
_entity_poly.pdbx_seq_one_letter_code
_entity_poly.pdbx_strand_id
1 'polypeptide(L)'
;MANAVEMSTMRKLVAQLNQYRHEYYNLNAPSVADDVYDYMYDELLALEEHTGVCMANSPTQTVGYPVVSALPKVAHDIPLLSLDKTKSIEDLIAFQAGRTVDLALKLDGLTTELIYENGQLIRLSTRGDGSIGENITHNAKAISGIPERIPYEDRLVVVGESFIHNSDFESLKSITDSAGNPYKNSRNLAAGSIRAFDAAICAQRHVSFLPFSVLEGFEEYTDWANGKHARLLKLTEFGFGVIHAVQLQDGDKAQYEQLIAQMREAAEMSDLPIDGLVLTYDEVDYSRTCGRTGHHFKDGLAFKFEDELYESVLRDIEWTPSRTGEIAPVAVLDSVVIDGCTVSRASLHNLSFIEGLELMPGCRVLVSKRNMIIPHIEENLERGHFDLDAVTPKHCPCCGAETRFHITDGGKKALFCDNPDCAVRKLRRFVHFVSKKAMDIEGLSEATLERLIARGWLHSFTDVYRLDHYMQEIICMDGFGKKSWDNLWGAIQRSRNTTFERYLIAMDIPMIGNHASKVLAKQFGSSPSDFEEAVENDFDFSQLPDFGETLHQNIHQWFAQEENRILWEELQEMVTIQTVTTETHSMESNPFVGCTMVVTGKVEPYTRSGINAKIESLGAVAGSSVTKKTDYLICGENAGSKLDKARALGIRVLSPGEFFQMIGE
;
A
#
# COMPACT_ATOMS: atom_id res chain seq x y z
N MET A 1 -3.03 -5.07 -26.24
CA MET A 1 -1.62 -5.21 -25.83
C MET A 1 -1.19 -3.85 -25.31
N ALA A 2 -0.70 -3.83 -24.08
CA ALA A 2 -0.17 -2.60 -23.48
C ALA A 2 0.94 -2.04 -24.38
N ASN A 3 0.85 -0.76 -24.73
CA ASN A 3 1.97 -0.13 -25.40
C ASN A 3 3.03 0.28 -24.34
N ALA A 4 4.27 0.42 -24.77
CA ALA A 4 5.39 0.69 -23.87
C ALA A 4 5.23 1.96 -23.00
N VAL A 5 4.30 2.84 -23.38
CA VAL A 5 3.93 4.11 -22.71
C VAL A 5 3.06 3.90 -21.50
N GLU A 6 1.98 3.16 -21.70
CA GLU A 6 1.08 2.77 -20.63
C GLU A 6 1.87 2.03 -19.57
N MET A 7 2.75 1.12 -19.99
CA MET A 7 3.65 0.41 -19.09
C MET A 7 4.62 1.33 -18.34
N SER A 8 5.14 2.38 -18.97
CA SER A 8 6.01 3.37 -18.30
C SER A 8 5.24 4.21 -17.30
N THR A 9 4.03 4.64 -17.66
CA THR A 9 3.15 5.41 -16.76
C THR A 9 2.71 4.56 -15.57
N MET A 10 2.28 3.32 -15.78
CA MET A 10 1.93 2.38 -14.72
C MET A 10 3.08 2.19 -13.72
N ARG A 11 4.32 2.09 -14.19
CA ARG A 11 5.50 1.93 -13.32
C ARG A 11 5.78 3.15 -12.45
N LYS A 12 5.64 4.35 -13.03
CA LYS A 12 5.79 5.60 -12.28
C LYS A 12 4.72 5.69 -11.18
N LEU A 13 3.48 5.39 -11.54
CA LEU A 13 2.37 5.38 -10.60
C LEU A 13 2.60 4.35 -9.48
N VAL A 14 3.00 3.13 -9.82
CA VAL A 14 3.29 2.08 -8.83
C VAL A 14 4.41 2.48 -7.89
N ALA A 15 5.50 3.06 -8.40
CA ALA A 15 6.62 3.49 -7.56
C ALA A 15 6.23 4.62 -6.61
N GLN A 16 5.54 5.64 -7.11
CA GLN A 16 5.08 6.78 -6.33
C GLN A 16 4.03 6.38 -5.30
N LEU A 17 3.02 5.62 -5.71
CA LEU A 17 1.98 5.13 -4.80
C LEU A 17 2.54 4.24 -3.68
N ASN A 18 3.51 3.39 -3.97
CA ASN A 18 4.17 2.58 -2.94
C ASN A 18 5.03 3.42 -1.99
N GLN A 19 5.65 4.49 -2.47
CA GLN A 19 6.36 5.44 -1.62
C GLN A 19 5.37 6.17 -0.69
N TYR A 20 4.28 6.70 -1.23
CA TYR A 20 3.24 7.40 -0.47
C TYR A 20 2.58 6.50 0.57
N ARG A 21 2.32 5.23 0.22
CA ARG A 21 1.85 4.22 1.18
C ARG A 21 2.84 4.02 2.31
N HIS A 22 4.14 3.99 2.03
CA HIS A 22 5.17 3.86 3.05
C HIS A 22 5.17 5.06 4.00
N GLU A 23 5.11 6.26 3.45
CA GLU A 23 5.05 7.49 4.23
C GLU A 23 3.78 7.56 5.09
N TYR A 24 2.65 7.16 4.53
CA TYR A 24 1.36 7.15 5.21
C TYR A 24 1.28 6.09 6.32
N TYR A 25 1.55 4.81 6.00
CA TYR A 25 1.33 3.72 6.94
C TYR A 25 2.51 3.43 7.87
N ASN A 26 3.74 3.78 7.49
CA ASN A 26 4.93 3.43 8.26
C ASN A 26 5.59 4.62 8.95
N LEU A 27 5.59 5.79 8.30
CA LEU A 27 6.24 6.96 8.87
C LEU A 27 5.24 7.89 9.57
N ASN A 28 3.93 7.65 9.41
CA ASN A 28 2.85 8.50 9.91
C ASN A 28 3.08 9.99 9.54
N ALA A 29 3.78 10.23 8.42
CA ALA A 29 4.15 11.54 7.89
C ALA A 29 3.92 11.53 6.38
N PRO A 30 2.66 11.53 5.90
CA PRO A 30 2.36 11.54 4.49
C PRO A 30 2.93 12.79 3.84
N SER A 31 3.77 12.61 2.82
CA SER A 31 4.25 13.72 1.98
C SER A 31 3.22 14.10 0.93
N VAL A 32 2.19 13.30 0.78
CA VAL A 32 1.12 13.45 -0.19
C VAL A 32 -0.23 13.16 0.43
N ALA A 33 -1.30 13.72 -0.18
CA ALA A 33 -2.70 13.59 0.20
C ALA A 33 -3.31 12.26 -0.27
N ASP A 34 -4.32 11.77 0.44
CA ASP A 34 -5.07 10.55 0.09
C ASP A 34 -5.65 10.64 -1.33
N ASP A 35 -5.98 11.82 -1.89
CA ASP A 35 -6.62 12.00 -3.21
C ASP A 35 -5.66 12.08 -4.40
N VAL A 36 -4.43 12.50 -4.24
CA VAL A 36 -3.44 12.24 -5.27
C VAL A 36 -3.05 10.78 -5.19
N TYR A 37 -2.98 10.22 -3.99
CA TYR A 37 -2.85 8.77 -3.89
C TYR A 37 -4.01 8.09 -4.63
N ASP A 38 -5.26 8.46 -4.35
CA ASP A 38 -6.44 7.86 -4.98
C ASP A 38 -6.53 8.21 -6.49
N TYR A 39 -6.23 9.45 -6.91
CA TYR A 39 -6.17 9.79 -8.34
C TYR A 39 -5.12 8.98 -9.07
N MET A 40 -3.92 8.88 -8.51
CA MET A 40 -2.85 8.06 -9.08
C MET A 40 -3.18 6.57 -9.01
N TYR A 41 -3.89 6.16 -7.98
CA TYR A 41 -4.38 4.79 -7.82
C TYR A 41 -5.45 4.47 -8.87
N ASP A 42 -6.42 5.37 -9.08
CA ASP A 42 -7.47 5.23 -10.09
C ASP A 42 -6.89 5.31 -11.52
N GLU A 43 -5.90 6.18 -11.76
CA GLU A 43 -5.15 6.23 -13.03
C GLU A 43 -4.40 4.91 -13.27
N LEU A 44 -3.77 4.36 -12.25
CA LEU A 44 -3.10 3.06 -12.33
C LEU A 44 -4.11 1.94 -12.61
N LEU A 45 -5.25 1.94 -11.91
CA LEU A 45 -6.30 0.94 -12.08
C LEU A 45 -6.89 0.96 -13.50
N ALA A 46 -7.18 2.16 -14.02
CA ALA A 46 -7.66 2.33 -15.38
C ALA A 46 -6.65 1.84 -16.43
N LEU A 47 -5.36 2.07 -16.18
CA LEU A 47 -4.29 1.56 -17.04
C LEU A 47 -4.14 0.04 -16.93
N GLU A 48 -4.27 -0.55 -15.74
CA GLU A 48 -4.25 -2.00 -15.54
C GLU A 48 -5.44 -2.68 -16.22
N GLU A 49 -6.65 -2.11 -16.12
CA GLU A 49 -7.84 -2.61 -16.83
C GLU A 49 -7.69 -2.48 -18.35
N HIS A 50 -7.23 -1.32 -18.84
CA HIS A 50 -7.07 -1.08 -20.27
C HIS A 50 -6.01 -1.98 -20.89
N THR A 51 -4.91 -2.19 -20.20
CA THR A 51 -3.77 -2.98 -20.71
C THR A 51 -3.91 -4.47 -20.45
N GLY A 52 -4.72 -4.86 -19.47
CA GLY A 52 -4.82 -6.24 -18.97
C GLY A 52 -3.55 -6.70 -18.23
N VAL A 53 -2.64 -5.77 -17.92
CA VAL A 53 -1.37 -6.05 -17.21
C VAL A 53 -1.43 -5.42 -15.84
N CYS A 54 -1.26 -6.22 -14.79
CA CYS A 54 -1.12 -5.76 -13.42
C CYS A 54 0.30 -6.06 -12.93
N MET A 55 1.01 -5.04 -12.45
CA MET A 55 2.35 -5.24 -11.89
C MET A 55 2.22 -5.81 -10.48
N ALA A 56 3.01 -6.82 -10.14
CA ALA A 56 2.86 -7.51 -8.86
C ALA A 56 3.35 -6.72 -7.64
N ASN A 57 4.09 -5.62 -7.83
CA ASN A 57 4.31 -4.63 -6.79
C ASN A 57 3.30 -3.48 -6.89
N SER A 58 2.27 -3.63 -7.74
CA SER A 58 1.22 -2.64 -7.84
C SER A 58 0.52 -2.49 -6.48
N PRO A 59 0.32 -1.26 -6.03
CA PRO A 59 -0.50 -1.01 -4.84
C PRO A 59 -1.94 -1.46 -5.05
N THR A 60 -2.36 -1.70 -6.29
CA THR A 60 -3.64 -2.32 -6.62
C THR A 60 -3.68 -3.80 -6.21
N GLN A 61 -2.58 -4.47 -5.94
CA GLN A 61 -2.50 -5.87 -5.49
C GLN A 61 -2.44 -6.05 -3.97
N THR A 62 -2.27 -4.97 -3.19
CA THR A 62 -2.21 -5.03 -1.72
C THR A 62 -2.96 -3.87 -1.08
N VAL A 63 -3.78 -4.15 -0.08
CA VAL A 63 -4.47 -3.14 0.73
C VAL A 63 -3.58 -2.75 1.90
N GLY A 64 -3.12 -1.49 1.93
CA GLY A 64 -2.24 -1.02 3.01
C GLY A 64 -0.76 -1.39 2.81
N TYR A 65 0.10 -0.94 3.70
CA TYR A 65 1.55 -1.22 3.69
C TYR A 65 1.89 -2.36 4.66
N PRO A 66 2.97 -3.16 4.46
CA PRO A 66 3.38 -4.16 5.43
C PRO A 66 3.56 -3.53 6.81
N VAL A 67 2.99 -4.18 7.82
CA VAL A 67 3.07 -3.70 9.20
C VAL A 67 4.52 -3.74 9.68
N VAL A 68 5.06 -2.59 10.10
CA VAL A 68 6.47 -2.42 10.55
C VAL A 68 6.56 -1.97 12.01
N SER A 69 5.48 -2.03 12.76
CA SER A 69 5.42 -1.67 14.16
C SER A 69 6.02 -2.76 15.06
N ALA A 70 6.44 -2.39 16.25
CA ALA A 70 6.84 -3.33 17.29
C ALA A 70 5.64 -4.08 17.90
N LEU A 71 4.39 -3.71 17.58
CA LEU A 71 3.18 -4.41 18.01
C LEU A 71 3.11 -5.81 17.39
N PRO A 72 2.58 -6.83 18.13
CA PRO A 72 2.41 -8.17 17.57
C PRO A 72 1.54 -8.14 16.32
N LYS A 73 1.98 -8.82 15.27
CA LYS A 73 1.21 -8.96 14.04
C LYS A 73 0.17 -10.07 14.19
N VAL A 74 -0.99 -9.85 13.59
CA VAL A 74 -2.10 -10.82 13.58
C VAL A 74 -2.67 -10.93 12.18
N ALA A 75 -2.96 -12.16 11.75
CA ALA A 75 -3.66 -12.40 10.48
C ALA A 75 -5.17 -12.23 10.67
N HIS A 76 -5.82 -11.67 9.65
CA HIS A 76 -7.27 -11.62 9.56
C HIS A 76 -7.80 -12.91 8.93
N ASP A 77 -8.83 -13.52 9.55
CA ASP A 77 -9.48 -14.73 9.01
C ASP A 77 -10.25 -14.39 7.72
N ILE A 78 -10.83 -13.20 7.66
CA ILE A 78 -11.47 -12.61 6.48
C ILE A 78 -10.70 -11.34 6.13
N PRO A 79 -10.15 -11.21 4.92
CA PRO A 79 -9.41 -10.01 4.53
C PRO A 79 -10.25 -8.73 4.65
N LEU A 80 -9.65 -7.68 5.18
CA LEU A 80 -10.26 -6.36 5.33
C LEU A 80 -9.95 -5.50 4.10
N LEU A 81 -10.74 -5.65 3.04
CA LEU A 81 -10.53 -4.99 1.76
C LEU A 81 -11.15 -3.59 1.73
N SER A 82 -10.78 -2.81 0.73
CA SER A 82 -11.38 -1.52 0.41
C SER A 82 -12.66 -1.69 -0.42
N LEU A 83 -13.25 -0.57 -0.85
CA LEU A 83 -14.37 -0.50 -1.78
C LEU A 83 -13.96 0.29 -3.03
N ASP A 84 -14.59 0.04 -4.14
CA ASP A 84 -14.53 0.90 -5.31
C ASP A 84 -15.09 2.28 -4.98
N LYS A 85 -14.72 3.31 -5.76
CA LYS A 85 -15.04 4.71 -5.47
C LYS A 85 -15.70 5.37 -6.67
N THR A 86 -16.63 6.27 -6.38
CA THR A 86 -17.23 7.17 -7.37
C THR A 86 -17.50 8.56 -6.79
N LYS A 87 -17.61 9.55 -7.67
CA LYS A 87 -18.18 10.89 -7.37
C LYS A 87 -19.51 11.11 -8.10
N SER A 88 -19.97 10.12 -8.87
CA SER A 88 -21.19 10.19 -9.68
C SER A 88 -22.39 9.56 -8.96
N ILE A 89 -23.49 10.27 -8.90
CA ILE A 89 -24.76 9.74 -8.40
C ILE A 89 -25.32 8.70 -9.36
N GLU A 90 -25.08 8.86 -10.65
CA GLU A 90 -25.47 7.90 -11.68
C GLU A 90 -24.84 6.52 -11.44
N ASP A 91 -23.58 6.49 -10.96
CA ASP A 91 -22.92 5.23 -10.60
C ASP A 91 -23.55 4.59 -9.36
N LEU A 92 -24.00 5.38 -8.37
CA LEU A 92 -24.74 4.87 -7.20
C LEU A 92 -26.03 4.19 -7.63
N ILE A 93 -26.79 4.83 -8.54
CA ILE A 93 -28.03 4.28 -9.10
C ILE A 93 -27.76 3.00 -9.89
N ALA A 94 -26.72 3.02 -10.73
CA ALA A 94 -26.32 1.86 -11.50
C ALA A 94 -25.86 0.69 -10.61
N PHE A 95 -25.14 0.97 -9.52
CA PHE A 95 -24.73 -0.02 -8.54
C PHE A 95 -25.94 -0.62 -7.82
N GLN A 96 -26.90 0.21 -7.37
CA GLN A 96 -28.10 -0.26 -6.66
C GLN A 96 -28.90 -1.26 -7.50
N ALA A 97 -29.11 -0.98 -8.78
CA ALA A 97 -29.79 -1.87 -9.75
C ALA A 97 -31.12 -2.47 -9.23
N GLY A 98 -31.95 -1.65 -8.55
CA GLY A 98 -33.24 -2.05 -7.98
C GLY A 98 -33.17 -2.96 -6.74
N ARG A 99 -32.00 -3.07 -6.09
CA ARG A 99 -31.84 -3.83 -4.85
C ARG A 99 -31.91 -2.91 -3.62
N THR A 100 -32.25 -3.51 -2.50
CA THR A 100 -32.17 -2.82 -1.21
C THR A 100 -30.68 -2.60 -0.85
N VAL A 101 -30.36 -1.35 -0.55
CA VAL A 101 -29.01 -0.91 -0.18
C VAL A 101 -29.05 -0.08 1.08
N ASP A 102 -27.92 -0.04 1.81
CA ASP A 102 -27.67 0.89 2.90
C ASP A 102 -26.71 1.98 2.44
N LEU A 103 -27.10 3.25 2.63
CA LEU A 103 -26.22 4.40 2.48
C LEU A 103 -25.79 4.85 3.87
N ALA A 104 -24.51 4.70 4.18
CA ALA A 104 -23.93 5.00 5.49
C ALA A 104 -22.85 6.08 5.41
N LEU A 105 -22.56 6.74 6.54
CA LEU A 105 -21.43 7.66 6.64
C LEU A 105 -20.10 6.93 6.44
N LYS A 106 -19.23 7.51 5.64
CA LYS A 106 -17.85 7.07 5.50
C LYS A 106 -16.97 7.86 6.45
N LEU A 107 -16.70 7.26 7.61
CA LEU A 107 -15.84 7.87 8.62
C LEU A 107 -14.39 7.97 8.14
N ASP A 108 -13.71 9.04 8.52
CA ASP A 108 -12.28 9.24 8.26
C ASP A 108 -11.45 8.94 9.51
N GLY A 109 -11.04 7.70 9.65
CA GLY A 109 -10.29 7.19 10.77
C GLY A 109 -9.36 6.05 10.38
N LEU A 110 -9.23 5.04 11.23
CA LEU A 110 -8.50 3.81 10.95
C LEU A 110 -9.42 2.61 11.15
N THR A 111 -9.55 1.78 10.13
CA THR A 111 -10.34 0.56 10.19
C THR A 111 -9.76 -0.41 11.22
N THR A 112 -10.60 -0.90 12.11
CA THR A 112 -10.25 -1.87 13.16
C THR A 112 -11.23 -3.03 13.17
N GLU A 113 -10.69 -4.22 13.49
CA GLU A 113 -11.43 -5.47 13.64
C GLU A 113 -11.52 -5.85 15.12
N LEU A 114 -12.71 -6.19 15.56
CA LEU A 114 -13.00 -6.70 16.90
C LEU A 114 -13.47 -8.14 16.81
N ILE A 115 -12.91 -9.01 17.65
CA ILE A 115 -13.34 -10.40 17.75
C ILE A 115 -13.81 -10.67 19.17
N TYR A 116 -15.05 -11.16 19.28
CA TYR A 116 -15.65 -11.61 20.51
C TYR A 116 -15.81 -13.13 20.48
N GLU A 117 -15.57 -13.77 21.62
CA GLU A 117 -15.87 -15.19 21.86
C GLU A 117 -16.37 -15.35 23.30
N ASN A 118 -17.39 -16.15 23.50
CA ASN A 118 -18.05 -16.34 24.81
C ASN A 118 -18.45 -14.99 25.44
N GLY A 119 -18.96 -14.08 24.63
CA GLY A 119 -19.37 -12.74 25.04
C GLY A 119 -18.25 -11.80 25.48
N GLN A 120 -16.98 -12.16 25.31
CA GLN A 120 -15.82 -11.33 25.69
C GLN A 120 -15.03 -10.88 24.47
N LEU A 121 -14.56 -9.62 24.49
CA LEU A 121 -13.61 -9.12 23.50
C LEU A 121 -12.27 -9.83 23.69
N ILE A 122 -11.86 -10.64 22.72
CA ILE A 122 -10.58 -11.37 22.76
C ILE A 122 -9.51 -10.72 21.91
N ARG A 123 -9.88 -9.94 20.88
CA ARG A 123 -8.92 -9.27 19.99
C ARG A 123 -9.47 -7.97 19.42
N LEU A 124 -8.62 -6.96 19.44
CA LEU A 124 -8.76 -5.72 18.66
C LEU A 124 -7.50 -5.59 17.80
N SER A 125 -7.69 -5.43 16.50
CA SER A 125 -6.58 -5.33 15.53
C SER A 125 -6.81 -4.25 14.48
N THR A 126 -5.73 -3.65 13.99
CA THR A 126 -5.77 -2.73 12.87
C THR A 126 -5.93 -3.49 11.55
N ARG A 127 -6.46 -2.85 10.51
CA ARG A 127 -6.56 -3.46 9.17
C ARG A 127 -5.20 -3.89 8.60
N GLY A 128 -4.13 -3.12 8.84
CA GLY A 128 -2.83 -3.35 8.23
C GLY A 128 -2.89 -3.32 6.70
N ASP A 129 -2.36 -4.36 6.06
CA ASP A 129 -2.40 -4.55 4.61
C ASP A 129 -3.69 -5.25 4.11
N GLY A 130 -4.64 -5.45 5.00
CA GLY A 130 -5.89 -6.17 4.76
C GLY A 130 -5.83 -7.66 5.06
N SER A 131 -4.65 -8.27 5.06
CA SER A 131 -4.44 -9.68 5.44
C SER A 131 -3.77 -9.81 6.80
N ILE A 132 -2.87 -8.88 7.14
CA ILE A 132 -2.12 -8.86 8.39
C ILE A 132 -2.24 -7.46 9.00
N GLY A 133 -2.77 -7.40 10.22
CA GLY A 133 -2.85 -6.20 11.05
C GLY A 133 -1.91 -6.22 12.25
N GLU A 134 -2.08 -5.25 13.13
CA GLU A 134 -1.38 -5.16 14.42
C GLU A 134 -2.37 -5.40 15.55
N ASN A 135 -1.98 -6.21 16.53
CA ASN A 135 -2.76 -6.42 17.74
C ASN A 135 -2.65 -5.20 18.66
N ILE A 136 -3.77 -4.53 18.86
CA ILE A 136 -3.91 -3.34 19.70
C ILE A 136 -4.93 -3.55 20.84
N THR A 137 -5.18 -4.81 21.22
CA THR A 137 -6.20 -5.19 22.23
C THR A 137 -5.99 -4.48 23.57
N HIS A 138 -4.75 -4.17 23.93
CA HIS A 138 -4.42 -3.42 25.15
C HIS A 138 -5.03 -2.01 25.19
N ASN A 139 -5.35 -1.43 24.04
CA ASN A 139 -5.97 -0.10 23.92
C ASN A 139 -7.51 -0.16 23.91
N ALA A 140 -8.12 -1.35 23.83
CA ALA A 140 -9.57 -1.49 23.65
C ALA A 140 -10.40 -0.77 24.73
N LYS A 141 -9.96 -0.83 25.99
CA LYS A 141 -10.63 -0.16 27.12
C LYS A 141 -10.59 1.35 27.08
N ALA A 142 -9.63 1.90 26.37
CA ALA A 142 -9.40 3.34 26.23
C ALA A 142 -10.15 3.94 25.01
N ILE A 143 -10.75 3.09 24.16
CA ILE A 143 -11.49 3.51 22.97
C ILE A 143 -12.98 3.49 23.29
N SER A 144 -13.63 4.65 23.18
CA SER A 144 -15.07 4.78 23.40
C SER A 144 -15.87 4.02 22.35
N GLY A 145 -17.00 3.42 22.77
CA GLY A 145 -17.89 2.69 21.87
C GLY A 145 -17.52 1.22 21.62
N ILE A 146 -16.51 0.69 22.33
CA ILE A 146 -16.15 -0.73 22.30
C ILE A 146 -16.62 -1.39 23.61
N PRO A 147 -17.66 -2.24 23.61
CA PRO A 147 -18.05 -3.02 24.78
C PRO A 147 -17.01 -4.09 25.10
N GLU A 148 -16.59 -4.22 26.37
CA GLU A 148 -15.71 -5.32 26.79
C GLU A 148 -16.44 -6.67 26.79
N ARG A 149 -17.76 -6.63 27.01
CA ARG A 149 -18.65 -7.81 27.04
C ARG A 149 -19.93 -7.54 26.29
N ILE A 150 -20.39 -8.56 25.57
CA ILE A 150 -21.65 -8.57 24.84
C ILE A 150 -22.49 -9.80 25.25
N PRO A 151 -23.83 -9.79 25.08
CA PRO A 151 -24.68 -10.92 25.44
C PRO A 151 -24.66 -12.08 24.42
N TYR A 152 -23.91 -11.96 23.32
CA TYR A 152 -23.77 -12.98 22.29
C TYR A 152 -22.57 -13.88 22.60
N GLU A 153 -22.81 -15.19 22.77
CA GLU A 153 -21.78 -16.13 23.25
C GLU A 153 -20.96 -16.76 22.13
N ASP A 154 -21.53 -16.90 20.92
CA ASP A 154 -20.80 -17.42 19.78
C ASP A 154 -19.77 -16.42 19.25
N ARG A 155 -18.97 -16.83 18.30
CA ARG A 155 -17.96 -15.97 17.70
C ARG A 155 -18.61 -14.84 16.90
N LEU A 156 -18.19 -13.59 17.18
CA LEU A 156 -18.64 -12.39 16.48
C LEU A 156 -17.43 -11.60 16.00
N VAL A 157 -17.37 -11.31 14.69
CA VAL A 157 -16.35 -10.48 14.08
C VAL A 157 -16.99 -9.18 13.58
N VAL A 158 -16.64 -8.09 14.25
CA VAL A 158 -17.15 -6.74 13.96
C VAL A 158 -16.03 -5.90 13.36
N VAL A 159 -16.32 -5.21 12.29
CA VAL A 159 -15.40 -4.23 11.68
C VAL A 159 -16.03 -2.85 11.76
N GLY A 160 -15.21 -1.87 12.10
CA GLY A 160 -15.62 -0.49 12.22
C GLY A 160 -14.46 0.46 12.05
N GLU A 161 -14.74 1.73 12.24
CA GLU A 161 -13.74 2.78 12.16
C GLU A 161 -13.43 3.35 13.55
N SER A 162 -12.14 3.39 13.87
CA SER A 162 -11.62 4.11 15.05
C SER A 162 -11.22 5.51 14.63
N PHE A 163 -11.78 6.53 15.27
CA PHE A 163 -11.65 7.93 14.85
C PHE A 163 -11.58 8.88 16.05
N ILE A 164 -11.31 10.15 15.79
CA ILE A 164 -11.35 11.25 16.74
C ILE A 164 -12.32 12.29 16.21
N HIS A 165 -13.24 12.78 17.05
CA HIS A 165 -14.20 13.84 16.68
C HIS A 165 -13.50 15.11 16.21
N ASN A 166 -14.14 15.88 15.32
CA ASN A 166 -13.55 17.10 14.78
C ASN A 166 -13.19 18.12 15.87
N SER A 167 -14.07 18.31 16.85
CA SER A 167 -13.84 19.22 17.98
C SER A 167 -12.71 18.75 18.90
N ASP A 168 -12.59 17.45 19.14
CA ASP A 168 -11.47 16.88 19.90
C ASP A 168 -10.16 17.09 19.14
N PHE A 169 -10.12 16.82 17.83
CA PHE A 169 -8.93 17.08 17.02
C PHE A 169 -8.50 18.54 17.07
N GLU A 170 -9.45 19.50 16.98
CA GLU A 170 -9.15 20.92 17.09
C GLU A 170 -8.48 21.27 18.44
N SER A 171 -8.95 20.66 19.54
CA SER A 171 -8.38 20.85 20.88
C SER A 171 -6.98 20.22 21.04
N LEU A 172 -6.68 19.18 20.26
CA LEU A 172 -5.47 18.37 20.33
C LEU A 172 -4.43 18.72 19.26
N LYS A 173 -4.62 19.77 18.46
CA LYS A 173 -3.71 20.20 17.37
C LYS A 173 -2.27 20.45 17.79
N SER A 174 -2.01 20.73 19.07
CA SER A 174 -0.66 20.94 19.60
C SER A 174 0.11 19.64 19.85
N ILE A 175 -0.54 18.50 19.79
CA ILE A 175 0.09 17.20 19.99
C ILE A 175 0.95 16.85 18.77
N THR A 176 2.16 16.36 19.05
CA THR A 176 3.13 15.97 18.03
C THR A 176 3.29 14.45 17.96
N ASP A 177 3.74 13.98 16.81
CA ASP A 177 4.19 12.60 16.61
C ASP A 177 5.55 12.34 17.29
N SER A 178 6.10 11.13 17.16
CA SER A 178 7.40 10.75 17.72
C SER A 178 8.59 11.51 17.11
N ALA A 179 8.41 12.15 15.95
CA ALA A 179 9.41 12.99 15.30
C ALA A 179 9.28 14.48 15.68
N GLY A 180 8.28 14.83 16.50
CA GLY A 180 8.02 16.21 16.94
C GLY A 180 7.17 17.03 15.97
N ASN A 181 6.57 16.42 14.94
CA ASN A 181 5.69 17.09 13.99
C ASN A 181 4.24 17.08 14.49
N PRO A 182 3.47 18.16 14.35
CA PRO A 182 2.05 18.17 14.67
C PRO A 182 1.27 17.24 13.70
N TYR A 183 0.27 16.55 14.22
CA TYR A 183 -0.62 15.75 13.39
C TYR A 183 -1.45 16.64 12.45
N LYS A 184 -1.49 16.28 11.18
CA LYS A 184 -2.10 17.11 10.13
C LYS A 184 -3.61 16.99 10.06
N ASN A 185 -4.20 15.87 10.47
CA ASN A 185 -5.63 15.59 10.46
C ASN A 185 -6.03 14.62 11.59
N SER A 186 -7.34 14.52 11.84
CA SER A 186 -7.94 13.65 12.86
C SER A 186 -7.60 12.17 12.64
N ARG A 187 -7.58 11.71 11.38
CA ARG A 187 -7.24 10.35 11.01
C ARG A 187 -5.82 9.94 11.42
N ASN A 188 -4.83 10.81 11.13
CA ASN A 188 -3.44 10.53 11.50
C ASN A 188 -3.26 10.53 13.03
N LEU A 189 -3.96 11.43 13.73
CA LEU A 189 -3.96 11.43 15.19
C LEU A 189 -4.60 10.17 15.75
N ALA A 190 -5.75 9.72 15.20
CA ALA A 190 -6.40 8.47 15.59
C ALA A 190 -5.47 7.27 15.38
N ALA A 191 -4.88 7.15 14.17
CA ALA A 191 -3.97 6.07 13.83
C ALA A 191 -2.74 6.01 14.75
N GLY A 192 -2.13 7.15 15.07
CA GLY A 192 -1.01 7.24 16.01
C GLY A 192 -1.43 6.92 17.45
N SER A 193 -2.67 7.22 17.81
CA SER A 193 -3.20 7.00 19.17
C SER A 193 -3.50 5.53 19.44
N ILE A 194 -4.19 4.85 18.55
CA ILE A 194 -4.56 3.43 18.73
C ILE A 194 -3.37 2.47 18.62
N ARG A 195 -2.27 2.91 18.01
CA ARG A 195 -1.01 2.16 17.89
C ARG A 195 -0.02 2.44 19.03
N ALA A 196 -0.38 3.34 19.95
CA ALA A 196 0.45 3.61 21.12
C ALA A 196 0.55 2.38 22.03
N PHE A 197 1.73 2.14 22.62
CA PHE A 197 1.92 1.05 23.58
C PHE A 197 1.23 1.33 24.94
N ASP A 198 1.04 2.61 25.28
CA ASP A 198 0.36 3.05 26.48
C ASP A 198 -1.08 3.43 26.18
N ALA A 199 -2.03 2.68 26.75
CA ALA A 199 -3.46 2.92 26.60
C ALA A 199 -3.92 4.29 27.13
N ALA A 200 -3.18 4.91 28.07
CA ALA A 200 -3.47 6.25 28.54
C ALA A 200 -3.41 7.30 27.42
N ILE A 201 -2.58 7.08 26.39
CA ILE A 201 -2.50 7.96 25.22
C ILE A 201 -3.80 7.93 24.43
N CYS A 202 -4.38 6.74 24.19
CA CYS A 202 -5.70 6.62 23.55
C CYS A 202 -6.78 7.33 24.34
N ALA A 203 -6.81 7.11 25.66
CA ALA A 203 -7.82 7.72 26.55
C ALA A 203 -7.73 9.25 26.54
N GLN A 204 -6.52 9.81 26.60
CA GLN A 204 -6.29 11.27 26.58
C GLN A 204 -6.64 11.91 25.23
N ARG A 205 -6.66 11.14 24.16
CA ARG A 205 -6.93 11.63 22.80
C ARG A 205 -8.35 11.33 22.33
N HIS A 206 -9.21 10.86 23.23
CA HIS A 206 -10.65 10.64 23.01
C HIS A 206 -10.97 9.82 21.75
N VAL A 207 -10.22 8.73 21.53
CA VAL A 207 -10.50 7.85 20.40
C VAL A 207 -11.85 7.17 20.58
N SER A 208 -12.69 7.21 19.53
CA SER A 208 -14.01 6.60 19.48
C SER A 208 -14.06 5.54 18.37
N PHE A 209 -14.98 4.56 18.50
CA PHE A 209 -15.19 3.50 17.53
C PHE A 209 -16.67 3.44 17.14
N LEU A 210 -16.95 3.30 15.84
CA LEU A 210 -18.28 2.97 15.31
C LEU A 210 -18.20 1.78 14.36
N PRO A 211 -19.05 0.74 14.56
CA PRO A 211 -19.10 -0.40 13.67
C PRO A 211 -19.79 -0.07 12.36
N PHE A 212 -19.30 -0.60 11.26
CA PHE A 212 -19.94 -0.49 9.95
C PHE A 212 -20.22 -1.85 9.28
N SER A 213 -19.70 -2.95 9.82
CA SER A 213 -19.92 -4.29 9.26
C SER A 213 -19.79 -5.40 10.29
N VAL A 214 -20.54 -6.48 10.12
CA VAL A 214 -20.38 -7.75 10.81
C VAL A 214 -19.97 -8.80 9.79
N LEU A 215 -18.73 -9.28 9.88
CA LEU A 215 -18.17 -10.24 8.94
C LEU A 215 -18.54 -11.69 9.28
N GLU A 216 -18.64 -12.01 10.57
CA GLU A 216 -18.99 -13.35 11.09
C GLU A 216 -19.87 -13.19 12.33
N GLY A 217 -20.85 -14.06 12.49
CA GLY A 217 -21.81 -14.08 13.58
C GLY A 217 -23.25 -13.92 13.10
N PHE A 218 -24.18 -14.30 13.98
CA PHE A 218 -25.63 -14.26 13.76
C PHE A 218 -26.17 -15.26 12.73
N GLU A 219 -25.38 -16.22 12.29
CA GLU A 219 -25.78 -17.20 11.26
C GLU A 219 -26.94 -18.11 11.71
N GLU A 220 -27.17 -18.21 12.99
CA GLU A 220 -28.28 -18.97 13.58
C GLU A 220 -29.65 -18.25 13.46
N TYR A 221 -29.66 -16.94 13.26
CA TYR A 221 -30.89 -16.13 13.15
C TYR A 221 -31.28 -15.94 11.69
N THR A 222 -32.18 -16.77 11.18
CA THR A 222 -32.57 -16.79 9.77
C THR A 222 -33.62 -15.74 9.38
N ASP A 223 -34.28 -15.14 10.36
CA ASP A 223 -35.42 -14.22 10.19
C ASP A 223 -34.97 -12.76 9.92
N TRP A 224 -33.87 -12.32 10.52
CA TRP A 224 -33.39 -10.94 10.39
C TRP A 224 -31.89 -10.81 10.00
N ALA A 225 -31.09 -11.82 10.32
CA ALA A 225 -29.64 -11.70 10.19
C ALA A 225 -29.11 -11.72 8.74
N ASN A 226 -29.97 -11.94 7.74
CA ASN A 226 -29.60 -11.76 6.34
C ASN A 226 -29.60 -10.29 5.89
N GLY A 227 -30.04 -9.33 6.76
CA GLY A 227 -29.94 -7.90 6.52
C GLY A 227 -28.72 -7.29 7.22
N LYS A 228 -27.83 -6.62 6.50
CA LYS A 228 -26.68 -5.89 7.09
C LYS A 228 -27.15 -4.81 8.04
N HIS A 229 -28.17 -4.05 7.63
CA HIS A 229 -28.78 -3.01 8.47
C HIS A 229 -29.28 -3.57 9.80
N ALA A 230 -29.99 -4.70 9.76
CA ALA A 230 -30.49 -5.38 10.95
C ALA A 230 -29.34 -5.87 11.86
N ARG A 231 -28.24 -6.37 11.29
CA ARG A 231 -27.04 -6.74 12.05
C ARG A 231 -26.42 -5.54 12.77
N LEU A 232 -26.31 -4.39 12.10
CA LEU A 232 -25.80 -3.16 12.72
C LEU A 232 -26.72 -2.64 13.82
N LEU A 233 -28.04 -2.68 13.63
CA LEU A 233 -29.00 -2.34 14.68
C LEU A 233 -28.86 -3.29 15.88
N LYS A 234 -28.62 -4.59 15.66
CA LYS A 234 -28.39 -5.54 16.74
C LYS A 234 -27.15 -5.22 17.57
N LEU A 235 -26.09 -4.69 16.96
CA LEU A 235 -24.90 -4.26 17.70
C LEU A 235 -25.20 -3.12 18.68
N THR A 236 -26.20 -2.29 18.41
CA THR A 236 -26.59 -1.22 19.35
C THR A 236 -27.18 -1.76 20.64
N GLU A 237 -27.91 -2.87 20.57
CA GLU A 237 -28.41 -3.57 21.76
C GLU A 237 -27.26 -4.17 22.59
N PHE A 238 -26.10 -4.39 21.99
CA PHE A 238 -24.89 -4.88 22.66
C PHE A 238 -24.03 -3.74 23.23
N GLY A 239 -24.45 -2.49 23.06
CA GLY A 239 -23.77 -1.30 23.58
C GLY A 239 -22.76 -0.65 22.64
N PHE A 240 -22.74 -1.04 21.37
CA PHE A 240 -21.98 -0.30 20.37
C PHE A 240 -22.66 1.02 20.01
N GLY A 241 -21.87 1.99 19.57
CA GLY A 241 -22.40 3.19 18.93
C GLY A 241 -23.08 2.88 17.59
N VAL A 242 -23.88 3.83 17.11
CA VAL A 242 -24.64 3.69 15.86
C VAL A 242 -24.00 4.55 14.77
N ILE A 243 -23.64 3.93 13.65
CA ILE A 243 -23.34 4.70 12.44
C ILE A 243 -24.65 5.15 11.80
N HIS A 244 -24.69 6.43 11.35
CA HIS A 244 -25.83 6.88 10.57
C HIS A 244 -25.87 6.14 9.23
N ALA A 245 -26.91 5.37 9.02
CA ALA A 245 -27.18 4.62 7.78
C ALA A 245 -28.67 4.74 7.43
N VAL A 246 -28.95 4.89 6.14
CA VAL A 246 -30.31 4.96 5.60
C VAL A 246 -30.50 3.85 4.60
N GLN A 247 -31.52 3.00 4.85
CA GLN A 247 -31.89 1.94 3.92
C GLN A 247 -32.71 2.50 2.75
N LEU A 248 -32.36 2.12 1.53
CA LEU A 248 -33.01 2.56 0.30
C LEU A 248 -33.36 1.35 -0.58
N GLN A 249 -34.65 1.19 -0.93
CA GLN A 249 -35.10 0.07 -1.76
C GLN A 249 -35.05 0.38 -3.26
N ASP A 250 -35.36 1.63 -3.63
CA ASP A 250 -35.28 2.09 -5.01
C ASP A 250 -35.02 3.59 -4.99
N GLY A 251 -33.90 4.03 -5.56
CA GLY A 251 -33.44 5.42 -5.48
C GLY A 251 -33.25 6.05 -6.82
N ASP A 252 -33.94 7.18 -7.06
CA ASP A 252 -33.66 8.06 -8.18
C ASP A 252 -32.61 9.13 -7.81
N LYS A 253 -32.19 9.91 -8.81
CA LYS A 253 -31.17 10.94 -8.64
C LYS A 253 -31.55 11.97 -7.57
N ALA A 254 -32.81 12.42 -7.55
CA ALA A 254 -33.27 13.44 -6.60
C ALA A 254 -33.26 12.92 -5.15
N GLN A 255 -33.61 11.65 -4.96
CA GLN A 255 -33.55 11.00 -3.65
C GLN A 255 -32.11 10.87 -3.17
N TYR A 256 -31.16 10.45 -4.03
CA TYR A 256 -29.75 10.40 -3.66
C TYR A 256 -29.19 11.78 -3.32
N GLU A 257 -29.48 12.83 -4.11
CA GLU A 257 -29.08 14.21 -3.83
C GLU A 257 -29.59 14.65 -2.45
N GLN A 258 -30.85 14.40 -2.14
CA GLN A 258 -31.45 14.73 -0.85
C GLN A 258 -30.81 13.94 0.29
N LEU A 259 -30.61 12.63 0.14
CA LEU A 259 -30.00 11.79 1.16
C LEU A 259 -28.54 12.18 1.42
N ILE A 260 -27.75 12.47 0.39
CA ILE A 260 -26.37 12.92 0.53
C ILE A 260 -26.32 14.22 1.35
N ALA A 261 -27.21 15.17 1.08
CA ALA A 261 -27.29 16.42 1.85
C ALA A 261 -27.67 16.15 3.33
N GLN A 262 -28.66 15.32 3.58
CA GLN A 262 -29.10 14.95 4.93
C GLN A 262 -28.00 14.22 5.72
N MET A 263 -27.25 13.31 5.06
CA MET A 263 -26.16 12.57 5.69
C MET A 263 -24.99 13.48 6.05
N ARG A 264 -24.70 14.49 5.22
CA ARG A 264 -23.70 15.52 5.54
C ARG A 264 -24.10 16.33 6.78
N GLU A 265 -25.32 16.82 6.83
CA GLU A 265 -25.85 17.56 7.97
C GLU A 265 -25.81 16.70 9.26
N ALA A 266 -26.21 15.42 9.17
CA ALA A 266 -26.16 14.50 10.30
C ALA A 266 -24.72 14.28 10.82
N ALA A 267 -23.74 14.21 9.93
CA ALA A 267 -22.33 14.09 10.31
C ALA A 267 -21.82 15.36 11.01
N GLU A 268 -22.16 16.56 10.48
CA GLU A 268 -21.82 17.84 11.11
C GLU A 268 -22.44 17.97 12.50
N MET A 269 -23.73 17.67 12.64
CA MET A 269 -24.43 17.69 13.94
C MET A 269 -23.84 16.71 14.96
N SER A 270 -23.31 15.60 14.50
CA SER A 270 -22.69 14.57 15.34
C SER A 270 -21.18 14.77 15.49
N ASP A 271 -20.62 15.85 14.96
CA ASP A 271 -19.17 16.17 14.99
C ASP A 271 -18.27 15.05 14.45
N LEU A 272 -18.75 14.31 13.46
CA LEU A 272 -18.06 13.14 12.89
C LEU A 272 -17.15 13.55 11.73
N PRO A 273 -15.88 13.09 11.71
CA PRO A 273 -15.00 13.25 10.54
C PRO A 273 -15.46 12.28 9.45
N ILE A 274 -15.88 12.80 8.30
CA ILE A 274 -16.29 11.99 7.15
C ILE A 274 -15.56 12.43 5.89
N ASP A 275 -15.28 11.47 4.98
CA ASP A 275 -14.69 11.74 3.67
C ASP A 275 -15.62 11.35 2.51
N GLY A 276 -16.85 10.95 2.80
CA GLY A 276 -17.85 10.53 1.85
C GLY A 276 -18.98 9.72 2.47
N LEU A 277 -19.60 8.90 1.65
CA LEU A 277 -20.62 7.93 2.04
C LEU A 277 -20.26 6.55 1.50
N VAL A 278 -20.86 5.51 2.03
CA VAL A 278 -20.70 4.14 1.56
C VAL A 278 -22.08 3.57 1.23
N LEU A 279 -22.24 3.07 0.01
CA LEU A 279 -23.41 2.33 -0.43
C LEU A 279 -23.09 0.83 -0.43
N THR A 280 -23.86 0.02 0.28
CA THR A 280 -23.69 -1.45 0.31
C THR A 280 -25.01 -2.15 0.08
N TYR A 281 -25.00 -3.33 -0.52
CA TYR A 281 -26.19 -4.16 -0.55
C TYR A 281 -26.55 -4.62 0.86
N ASP A 282 -27.84 -4.54 1.22
CA ASP A 282 -28.30 -4.95 2.55
C ASP A 282 -28.27 -6.48 2.72
N GLU A 283 -28.66 -7.23 1.68
CA GLU A 283 -28.74 -8.69 1.74
C GLU A 283 -27.37 -9.34 1.83
N VAL A 284 -27.06 -9.99 2.98
CA VAL A 284 -25.77 -10.61 3.28
C VAL A 284 -25.42 -11.74 2.31
N ASP A 285 -26.39 -12.62 2.01
CA ASP A 285 -26.16 -13.75 1.11
C ASP A 285 -25.86 -13.27 -0.30
N TYR A 286 -26.58 -12.26 -0.78
CA TYR A 286 -26.26 -11.63 -2.08
C TYR A 286 -24.87 -10.98 -2.06
N SER A 287 -24.54 -10.20 -1.04
CA SER A 287 -23.22 -9.59 -0.87
C SER A 287 -22.09 -10.61 -0.97
N ARG A 288 -22.26 -11.78 -0.34
CA ARG A 288 -21.29 -12.89 -0.42
C ARG A 288 -21.14 -13.43 -1.85
N THR A 289 -22.21 -13.38 -2.67
CA THR A 289 -22.16 -13.81 -4.09
C THR A 289 -21.46 -12.82 -5.00
N CYS A 290 -21.45 -11.52 -4.68
CA CYS A 290 -20.77 -10.49 -5.45
C CYS A 290 -19.26 -10.73 -5.51
N GLY A 291 -18.71 -11.38 -4.49
CA GLY A 291 -17.30 -11.71 -4.41
C GLY A 291 -16.41 -10.50 -4.16
N ARG A 292 -15.14 -10.63 -4.55
CA ARG A 292 -14.12 -9.60 -4.36
C ARG A 292 -13.08 -9.64 -5.48
N THR A 293 -12.41 -8.54 -5.67
CA THR A 293 -11.13 -8.46 -6.40
C THR A 293 -9.97 -8.75 -5.45
N GLY A 294 -8.73 -8.62 -5.88
CA GLY A 294 -7.58 -8.63 -4.98
C GLY A 294 -7.60 -7.52 -3.92
N HIS A 295 -8.42 -6.46 -4.12
CA HIS A 295 -8.38 -5.22 -3.32
C HIS A 295 -9.72 -4.74 -2.82
N HIS A 296 -10.81 -5.01 -3.52
CA HIS A 296 -12.12 -4.46 -3.24
C HIS A 296 -13.17 -5.55 -3.06
N PHE A 297 -14.04 -5.38 -2.09
CA PHE A 297 -15.32 -6.06 -2.08
C PHE A 297 -16.20 -5.47 -3.18
N LYS A 298 -16.97 -6.32 -3.86
CA LYS A 298 -17.89 -5.90 -4.93
C LYS A 298 -19.31 -5.65 -4.44
N ASP A 299 -19.56 -5.77 -3.16
CA ASP A 299 -20.86 -5.59 -2.52
C ASP A 299 -21.06 -4.18 -1.95
N GLY A 300 -20.12 -3.28 -2.21
CA GLY A 300 -20.18 -1.88 -1.79
C GLY A 300 -19.48 -0.94 -2.75
N LEU A 301 -19.88 0.33 -2.71
CA LEU A 301 -19.34 1.44 -3.48
C LEU A 301 -19.18 2.67 -2.58
N ALA A 302 -18.01 3.27 -2.55
CA ALA A 302 -17.74 4.48 -1.79
C ALA A 302 -18.04 5.72 -2.65
N PHE A 303 -18.94 6.57 -2.20
CA PHE A 303 -19.20 7.87 -2.79
C PHE A 303 -18.35 8.93 -2.11
N LYS A 304 -17.45 9.55 -2.86
CA LYS A 304 -16.58 10.62 -2.38
C LYS A 304 -17.18 11.98 -2.66
N PHE A 305 -17.10 12.88 -1.69
CA PHE A 305 -17.52 14.26 -1.90
C PHE A 305 -16.60 14.98 -2.89
N GLU A 306 -17.12 16.02 -3.54
CA GLU A 306 -16.30 16.90 -4.36
C GLU A 306 -15.34 17.70 -3.49
N ASP A 307 -14.11 17.86 -3.98
CA ASP A 307 -13.10 18.64 -3.30
C ASP A 307 -13.42 20.14 -3.44
N GLU A 308 -13.20 20.92 -2.38
CA GLU A 308 -13.33 22.37 -2.45
C GLU A 308 -12.20 22.98 -3.28
N LEU A 309 -12.53 23.96 -4.11
CA LEU A 309 -11.60 24.67 -4.99
C LEU A 309 -11.21 26.01 -4.39
N TYR A 310 -9.92 26.28 -4.35
CA TYR A 310 -9.35 27.51 -3.81
C TYR A 310 -8.53 28.21 -4.88
N GLU A 311 -8.68 29.52 -5.00
CA GLU A 311 -7.89 30.33 -5.93
C GLU A 311 -6.50 30.60 -5.36
N SER A 312 -5.47 30.40 -6.19
CA SER A 312 -4.07 30.71 -5.89
C SER A 312 -3.37 31.24 -7.15
N VAL A 313 -2.12 31.66 -7.02
CA VAL A 313 -1.29 32.12 -8.14
C VAL A 313 -0.07 31.22 -8.24
N LEU A 314 0.18 30.69 -9.43
CA LEU A 314 1.41 29.96 -9.74
C LEU A 314 2.58 30.96 -9.83
N ARG A 315 3.47 30.93 -8.84
CA ARG A 315 4.61 31.86 -8.76
C ARG A 315 5.80 31.38 -9.56
N ASP A 316 6.08 30.08 -9.49
CA ASP A 316 7.24 29.49 -10.16
C ASP A 316 7.01 28.00 -10.39
N ILE A 317 7.83 27.39 -11.21
CA ILE A 317 7.92 25.94 -11.40
C ILE A 317 9.32 25.50 -11.03
N GLU A 318 9.45 24.79 -9.92
CA GLU A 318 10.70 24.16 -9.51
C GLU A 318 10.92 22.85 -10.25
N TRP A 319 12.15 22.63 -10.68
CA TRP A 319 12.54 21.47 -11.47
C TRP A 319 13.64 20.68 -10.74
N THR A 320 13.38 19.41 -10.46
CA THR A 320 14.33 18.57 -9.71
C THR A 320 14.62 17.27 -10.47
N PRO A 321 15.90 16.93 -10.73
CA PRO A 321 16.25 15.66 -11.37
C PRO A 321 15.95 14.47 -10.43
N SER A 322 15.38 13.41 -10.99
CA SER A 322 15.25 12.12 -10.35
C SER A 322 16.55 11.29 -10.46
N ARG A 323 16.59 10.12 -9.87
CA ARG A 323 17.72 9.18 -10.00
C ARG A 323 17.97 8.72 -11.45
N THR A 324 16.91 8.62 -12.25
CA THR A 324 17.02 8.25 -13.68
C THR A 324 17.43 9.41 -14.56
N GLY A 325 17.47 10.64 -14.04
CA GLY A 325 17.74 11.85 -14.78
C GLY A 325 16.51 12.60 -15.27
N GLU A 326 15.32 12.02 -15.18
CA GLU A 326 14.07 12.73 -15.48
C GLU A 326 13.89 13.89 -14.50
N ILE A 327 13.58 15.08 -15.04
CA ILE A 327 13.41 16.30 -14.26
C ILE A 327 11.92 16.51 -14.00
N ALA A 328 11.53 16.36 -12.74
CA ALA A 328 10.15 16.48 -12.29
C ALA A 328 9.79 17.93 -11.94
N PRO A 329 8.64 18.45 -12.42
CA PRO A 329 8.16 19.79 -12.10
C PRO A 329 7.32 19.81 -10.84
N VAL A 330 7.49 20.88 -10.03
CA VAL A 330 6.67 21.19 -8.85
C VAL A 330 6.24 22.65 -8.91
N ALA A 331 4.95 22.92 -8.84
CA ALA A 331 4.42 24.28 -8.75
C ALA A 331 4.77 24.91 -7.41
N VAL A 332 5.23 26.15 -7.43
CA VAL A 332 5.31 27.04 -6.28
C VAL A 332 4.13 28.01 -6.36
N LEU A 333 3.28 27.99 -5.34
CA LEU A 333 2.01 28.71 -5.30
C LEU A 333 2.04 29.81 -4.24
N ASP A 334 1.22 30.82 -4.41
CA ASP A 334 0.86 31.68 -3.29
C ASP A 334 0.21 30.81 -2.21
N SER A 335 0.61 31.02 -0.97
CA SER A 335 0.11 30.20 0.14
C SER A 335 -1.41 30.37 0.29
N VAL A 336 -2.13 29.26 0.23
CA VAL A 336 -3.56 29.18 0.48
C VAL A 336 -3.82 28.22 1.65
N VAL A 337 -4.76 28.57 2.52
CA VAL A 337 -5.14 27.69 3.64
C VAL A 337 -6.29 26.81 3.20
N ILE A 338 -6.05 25.50 3.19
CA ILE A 338 -7.03 24.48 2.84
C ILE A 338 -7.10 23.49 4.00
N ASP A 339 -8.28 23.29 4.59
CA ASP A 339 -8.51 22.42 5.77
C ASP A 339 -7.49 22.67 6.90
N GLY A 340 -7.24 23.93 7.23
CA GLY A 340 -6.29 24.30 8.29
C GLY A 340 -4.80 24.08 7.95
N CYS A 341 -4.47 23.61 6.76
CA CYS A 341 -3.08 23.46 6.30
C CYS A 341 -2.71 24.54 5.29
N THR A 342 -1.53 25.10 5.43
CA THR A 342 -0.99 26.03 4.43
C THR A 342 -0.40 25.25 3.25
N VAL A 343 -0.99 25.46 2.08
CA VAL A 343 -0.57 24.90 0.80
C VAL A 343 0.20 25.94 0.02
N SER A 344 1.44 25.68 -0.34
CA SER A 344 2.29 26.56 -1.15
C SER A 344 3.00 25.83 -2.29
N ARG A 345 2.77 24.52 -2.43
CA ARG A 345 3.40 23.70 -3.48
C ARG A 345 2.41 22.64 -3.96
N ALA A 346 2.47 22.30 -5.26
CA ALA A 346 1.68 21.24 -5.86
C ALA A 346 2.52 20.47 -6.88
N SER A 347 2.34 19.15 -6.98
CA SER A 347 2.99 18.37 -8.03
C SER A 347 2.39 18.74 -9.38
N LEU A 348 3.25 18.91 -10.38
CA LEU A 348 2.84 19.11 -11.78
C LEU A 348 3.01 17.81 -12.61
N HIS A 349 3.27 16.72 -11.96
CA HIS A 349 3.40 15.37 -12.52
C HIS A 349 4.39 15.25 -13.67
N ASN A 350 4.09 15.86 -14.82
CA ASN A 350 4.91 15.80 -16.03
C ASN A 350 4.62 16.99 -16.95
N LEU A 351 5.39 17.10 -18.03
CA LEU A 351 5.22 18.18 -19.01
C LEU A 351 3.83 18.19 -19.65
N SER A 352 3.24 17.03 -19.93
CA SER A 352 1.90 16.98 -20.54
C SER A 352 0.81 17.57 -19.63
N PHE A 353 0.99 17.52 -18.31
CA PHE A 353 0.09 18.15 -17.36
C PHE A 353 0.22 19.69 -17.43
N ILE A 354 1.46 20.19 -17.52
CA ILE A 354 1.74 21.63 -17.68
C ILE A 354 1.16 22.14 -19.01
N GLU A 355 1.39 21.40 -20.11
CA GLU A 355 0.84 21.72 -21.43
C GLU A 355 -0.69 21.67 -21.43
N GLY A 356 -1.30 20.62 -20.84
CA GLY A 356 -2.75 20.43 -20.82
C GLY A 356 -3.51 21.53 -20.06
N LEU A 357 -2.89 22.09 -19.02
CA LEU A 357 -3.43 23.21 -18.26
C LEU A 357 -2.85 24.57 -18.69
N GLU A 358 -1.92 24.60 -19.65
CA GLU A 358 -1.26 25.83 -20.11
C GLU A 358 -0.64 26.64 -18.95
N LEU A 359 0.04 25.96 -18.03
CA LEU A 359 0.54 26.59 -16.80
C LEU A 359 1.78 27.46 -17.06
N MET A 360 1.68 28.72 -16.68
CA MET A 360 2.76 29.70 -16.75
C MET A 360 2.92 30.41 -15.40
N PRO A 361 4.16 30.71 -14.96
CA PRO A 361 4.34 31.57 -13.78
C PRO A 361 3.57 32.87 -13.92
N GLY A 362 2.80 33.22 -12.87
CA GLY A 362 1.92 34.38 -12.81
C GLY A 362 0.45 34.09 -13.07
N CYS A 363 0.07 32.91 -13.63
CA CYS A 363 -1.32 32.59 -13.88
C CYS A 363 -2.08 32.28 -12.57
N ARG A 364 -3.39 32.63 -12.54
CA ARG A 364 -4.30 32.22 -11.48
C ARG A 364 -4.79 30.81 -11.74
N VAL A 365 -4.77 30.02 -10.68
CA VAL A 365 -5.13 28.61 -10.72
C VAL A 365 -6.12 28.25 -9.64
N LEU A 366 -6.97 27.27 -9.91
CA LEU A 366 -7.78 26.61 -8.88
C LEU A 366 -7.01 25.44 -8.32
N VAL A 367 -6.87 25.43 -7.00
CA VAL A 367 -6.15 24.39 -6.26
C VAL A 367 -7.15 23.67 -5.37
N SER A 368 -7.13 22.36 -5.40
CA SER A 368 -7.83 21.52 -4.45
C SER A 368 -6.84 20.81 -3.54
N LYS A 369 -7.37 20.23 -2.49
CA LYS A 369 -6.70 19.18 -1.74
C LYS A 369 -7.42 17.88 -2.03
N ARG A 370 -7.07 17.20 -3.12
CA ARG A 370 -7.69 15.93 -3.45
C ARG A 370 -7.46 14.94 -2.32
N ASN A 371 -8.48 14.29 -1.74
CA ASN A 371 -8.51 13.39 -0.56
C ASN A 371 -7.98 14.01 0.75
N MET A 372 -8.14 15.31 0.92
CA MET A 372 -7.79 16.07 2.13
C MET A 372 -6.27 16.25 2.41
N ILE A 373 -5.37 15.81 1.58
CA ILE A 373 -3.92 15.92 1.87
C ILE A 373 -3.05 16.52 0.75
N ILE A 374 -3.21 16.20 -0.56
CA ILE A 374 -2.31 16.72 -1.62
C ILE A 374 -2.86 17.91 -2.39
N PRO A 375 -2.10 18.98 -2.45
CA PRO A 375 -2.39 20.07 -3.35
C PRO A 375 -2.33 19.60 -4.81
N HIS A 376 -3.38 19.88 -5.54
CA HIS A 376 -3.48 19.64 -6.97
C HIS A 376 -3.97 20.89 -7.66
N ILE A 377 -3.43 21.20 -8.84
CA ILE A 377 -3.94 22.25 -9.69
C ILE A 377 -5.03 21.67 -10.58
N GLU A 378 -6.27 22.10 -10.35
CA GLU A 378 -7.43 21.59 -11.11
C GLU A 378 -7.62 22.34 -12.41
N GLU A 379 -7.38 23.65 -12.40
CA GLU A 379 -7.68 24.52 -13.52
C GLU A 379 -6.74 25.72 -13.56
N ASN A 380 -6.39 26.17 -14.76
CA ASN A 380 -5.79 27.46 -15.03
C ASN A 380 -6.88 28.43 -15.48
N LEU A 381 -7.09 29.50 -14.73
CA LEU A 381 -8.12 30.52 -14.99
C LEU A 381 -7.72 31.52 -16.09
N GLU A 382 -6.44 31.49 -16.53
CA GLU A 382 -5.84 32.46 -17.45
C GLU A 382 -5.10 31.78 -18.60
N ARG A 383 -5.84 30.93 -19.35
CA ARG A 383 -5.30 30.22 -20.53
C ARG A 383 -5.07 31.14 -21.73
N GLY A 384 -4.29 30.69 -22.71
CA GLY A 384 -4.12 31.33 -24.02
C GLY A 384 -2.78 32.04 -24.24
N HIS A 385 -1.83 31.92 -23.28
CA HIS A 385 -0.50 32.52 -23.39
C HIS A 385 0.62 31.52 -23.04
N PHE A 386 0.42 30.24 -23.38
CA PHE A 386 1.35 29.18 -23.00
C PHE A 386 2.54 29.08 -23.94
N ASP A 387 3.75 29.07 -23.39
CA ASP A 387 4.98 28.80 -24.07
C ASP A 387 5.81 27.77 -23.28
N LEU A 388 5.88 26.54 -23.80
CA LEU A 388 6.59 25.44 -23.14
C LEU A 388 8.09 25.72 -23.02
N ASP A 389 8.71 26.37 -24.03
CA ASP A 389 10.12 26.68 -24.01
C ASP A 389 10.49 27.76 -22.97
N ALA A 390 9.51 28.59 -22.60
CA ALA A 390 9.70 29.62 -21.57
C ALA A 390 9.60 28.99 -20.14
N VAL A 391 8.85 27.93 -19.95
CA VAL A 391 8.67 27.30 -18.62
C VAL A 391 9.64 26.16 -18.37
N THR A 392 10.22 25.55 -19.40
CA THR A 392 11.15 24.43 -19.24
C THR A 392 12.60 24.91 -19.14
N PRO A 393 13.39 24.44 -18.17
CA PRO A 393 14.80 24.82 -18.04
C PRO A 393 15.63 24.22 -19.17
N LYS A 394 16.40 25.05 -19.85
CA LYS A 394 17.36 24.62 -20.90
C LYS A 394 18.60 23.94 -20.32
N HIS A 395 18.84 24.16 -19.03
CA HIS A 395 19.97 23.58 -18.30
C HIS A 395 19.47 22.96 -17.01
N CYS A 396 20.06 21.85 -16.63
CA CYS A 396 19.75 21.19 -15.36
C CYS A 396 19.96 22.16 -14.19
N PRO A 397 18.96 22.41 -13.35
CA PRO A 397 19.09 23.38 -12.26
C PRO A 397 20.12 22.96 -11.20
N CYS A 398 20.55 21.69 -11.21
CA CYS A 398 21.47 21.16 -10.23
C CYS A 398 22.94 21.09 -10.70
N CYS A 399 23.17 20.72 -11.95
CA CYS A 399 24.54 20.55 -12.46
C CYS A 399 24.89 21.48 -13.65
N GLY A 400 23.94 22.26 -14.17
CA GLY A 400 24.14 23.17 -15.30
C GLY A 400 24.30 22.50 -16.66
N ALA A 401 24.26 21.16 -16.76
CA ALA A 401 24.31 20.46 -18.05
C ALA A 401 23.06 20.77 -18.89
N GLU A 402 23.19 20.76 -20.21
CA GLU A 402 22.06 20.93 -21.12
C GLU A 402 20.97 19.87 -20.86
N THR A 403 19.72 20.29 -20.79
CA THR A 403 18.58 19.40 -20.66
C THR A 403 18.07 18.94 -22.01
N ARG A 404 17.53 17.74 -22.09
CA ARG A 404 17.01 17.18 -23.34
C ARG A 404 15.62 16.63 -23.15
N PHE A 405 14.81 16.77 -24.20
CA PHE A 405 13.51 16.10 -24.25
C PHE A 405 13.71 14.66 -24.74
N HIS A 406 13.27 13.73 -23.93
CA HIS A 406 13.09 12.36 -24.35
C HIS A 406 11.60 12.11 -24.61
N ILE A 407 11.29 11.46 -25.71
CA ILE A 407 9.94 10.95 -25.94
C ILE A 407 9.90 9.60 -25.24
N THR A 408 9.13 9.50 -24.17
CA THR A 408 8.88 8.22 -23.51
C THR A 408 8.12 7.32 -24.50
N ASP A 409 8.22 5.99 -24.32
CA ASP A 409 7.57 4.99 -25.18
C ASP A 409 6.07 5.21 -25.39
N GLY A 410 5.43 6.20 -24.80
CA GLY A 410 4.08 6.71 -24.91
C GLY A 410 3.84 8.00 -25.61
N GLY A 411 4.82 8.44 -26.31
CA GLY A 411 4.72 9.72 -26.98
C GLY A 411 4.66 10.93 -26.02
N LYS A 412 4.81 10.71 -24.70
CA LYS A 412 4.88 11.80 -23.72
C LYS A 412 6.28 12.39 -23.70
N LYS A 413 6.37 13.70 -23.78
CA LYS A 413 7.63 14.41 -23.62
C LYS A 413 7.99 14.46 -22.13
N ALA A 414 9.22 14.04 -21.79
CA ALA A 414 9.80 14.23 -20.48
C ALA A 414 11.15 14.95 -20.62
N LEU A 415 11.48 15.79 -19.66
CA LEU A 415 12.74 16.54 -19.63
C LEU A 415 13.78 15.75 -18.85
N PHE A 416 15.00 15.64 -19.40
CA PHE A 416 16.07 14.86 -18.78
C PHE A 416 17.36 15.66 -18.61
N CYS A 417 18.07 15.35 -17.55
CA CYS A 417 19.48 15.64 -17.34
C CYS A 417 20.27 14.36 -17.64
N ASP A 418 20.97 14.30 -18.76
CA ASP A 418 21.75 13.13 -19.18
C ASP A 418 23.13 13.07 -18.52
N ASN A 419 23.52 14.08 -17.74
CA ASN A 419 24.79 14.09 -17.05
C ASN A 419 24.86 12.99 -15.96
N PRO A 420 25.71 11.96 -16.10
CA PRO A 420 25.86 10.92 -15.11
C PRO A 420 26.43 11.44 -13.77
N ASP A 421 27.24 12.50 -13.83
CA ASP A 421 27.88 13.13 -12.68
C ASP A 421 27.00 14.18 -11.99
N CYS A 422 25.73 14.28 -12.34
CA CYS A 422 24.81 15.18 -11.65
C CYS A 422 24.70 14.78 -10.16
N ALA A 423 25.09 15.69 -9.28
CA ALA A 423 25.15 15.43 -7.82
C ALA A 423 23.83 14.93 -7.25
N VAL A 424 22.70 15.47 -7.72
CA VAL A 424 21.37 15.04 -7.27
C VAL A 424 21.03 13.64 -7.77
N ARG A 425 21.35 13.31 -9.03
CA ARG A 425 21.17 11.94 -9.55
C ARG A 425 21.98 10.94 -8.73
N LYS A 426 23.26 11.26 -8.48
CA LYS A 426 24.16 10.45 -7.66
C LYS A 426 23.59 10.25 -6.26
N LEU A 427 23.18 11.33 -5.59
CA LEU A 427 22.54 11.27 -4.26
C LEU A 427 21.29 10.38 -4.27
N ARG A 428 20.39 10.55 -5.24
CA ARG A 428 19.16 9.74 -5.35
C ARG A 428 19.44 8.25 -5.60
N ARG A 429 20.49 7.91 -6.34
CA ARG A 429 20.95 6.53 -6.52
C ARG A 429 21.43 5.92 -5.19
N PHE A 430 22.20 6.66 -4.39
CA PHE A 430 22.60 6.20 -3.06
C PHE A 430 21.41 6.07 -2.10
N VAL A 431 20.46 7.02 -2.10
CA VAL A 431 19.22 6.91 -1.32
C VAL A 431 18.44 5.64 -1.69
N HIS A 432 18.37 5.32 -2.98
CA HIS A 432 17.76 4.07 -3.44
C HIS A 432 18.52 2.84 -2.94
N PHE A 433 19.85 2.84 -3.09
CA PHE A 433 20.72 1.74 -2.69
C PHE A 433 20.58 1.39 -1.20
N VAL A 434 20.56 2.38 -0.31
CA VAL A 434 20.45 2.16 1.13
C VAL A 434 19.02 1.93 1.60
N SER A 435 18.03 2.09 0.74
CA SER A 435 16.61 1.99 1.09
C SER A 435 16.24 0.60 1.64
N LYS A 436 15.15 0.54 2.39
CA LYS A 436 14.61 -0.70 2.99
C LYS A 436 14.32 -1.80 1.95
N LYS A 437 14.01 -1.44 0.70
CA LYS A 437 13.72 -2.38 -0.39
C LYS A 437 14.98 -2.93 -1.05
N ALA A 438 16.09 -2.20 -0.97
CA ALA A 438 17.39 -2.56 -1.49
C ALA A 438 18.28 -3.11 -0.36
N MET A 439 19.38 -2.46 -0.01
CA MET A 439 20.34 -2.99 0.98
C MET A 439 19.92 -2.79 2.45
N ASP A 440 18.88 -2.00 2.74
CA ASP A 440 18.30 -1.79 4.08
C ASP A 440 19.33 -1.29 5.12
N ILE A 441 20.00 -0.21 4.78
CA ILE A 441 21.05 0.36 5.64
C ILE A 441 20.48 1.54 6.42
N GLU A 442 20.01 1.29 7.62
CA GLU A 442 19.52 2.32 8.52
C GLU A 442 20.64 3.27 8.97
N GLY A 443 20.31 4.56 9.12
CA GLY A 443 21.25 5.59 9.58
C GLY A 443 21.93 6.39 8.46
N LEU A 444 21.81 5.98 7.19
CA LEU A 444 22.23 6.76 6.01
C LEU A 444 21.03 7.54 5.46
N SER A 445 20.61 8.59 6.17
CA SER A 445 19.61 9.54 5.65
C SER A 445 20.12 10.28 4.41
N GLU A 446 19.22 10.85 3.62
CA GLU A 446 19.59 11.66 2.45
C GLU A 446 20.57 12.78 2.79
N ALA A 447 20.34 13.51 3.91
CA ALA A 447 21.25 14.55 4.38
C ALA A 447 22.62 14.00 4.82
N THR A 448 22.68 12.77 5.34
CA THR A 448 23.95 12.11 5.68
C THR A 448 24.70 11.72 4.43
N LEU A 449 24.03 11.08 3.46
CA LEU A 449 24.61 10.70 2.17
C LEU A 449 25.16 11.92 1.41
N GLU A 450 24.40 13.01 1.37
CA GLU A 450 24.83 14.26 0.74
C GLU A 450 26.16 14.76 1.35
N ARG A 451 26.28 14.76 2.69
CA ARG A 451 27.51 15.16 3.37
C ARG A 451 28.69 14.24 3.10
N LEU A 452 28.46 12.92 2.99
CA LEU A 452 29.51 11.94 2.69
C LEU A 452 29.97 12.05 1.21
N ILE A 453 29.02 12.24 0.29
CA ILE A 453 29.31 12.46 -1.14
C ILE A 453 30.10 13.77 -1.32
N ALA A 454 29.67 14.84 -0.67
CA ALA A 454 30.35 16.14 -0.76
C ALA A 454 31.81 16.11 -0.23
N ARG A 455 32.13 15.19 0.67
CA ARG A 455 33.49 14.96 1.17
C ARG A 455 34.33 14.04 0.30
N GLY A 456 33.73 13.48 -0.77
CA GLY A 456 34.39 12.53 -1.66
C GLY A 456 34.63 11.15 -1.01
N TRP A 457 33.83 10.77 -0.01
CA TRP A 457 33.94 9.47 0.65
C TRP A 457 33.00 8.40 0.03
N LEU A 458 32.08 8.83 -0.82
CA LEU A 458 31.16 7.95 -1.55
C LEU A 458 31.21 8.28 -3.04
N HIS A 459 31.86 7.44 -3.81
CA HIS A 459 31.92 7.48 -5.28
C HIS A 459 31.10 6.34 -5.89
N SER A 460 31.24 5.13 -5.36
CA SER A 460 30.56 3.91 -5.74
C SER A 460 29.76 3.34 -4.56
N PHE A 461 28.80 2.45 -4.81
CA PHE A 461 28.04 1.79 -3.76
C PHE A 461 28.92 0.94 -2.85
N THR A 462 30.02 0.41 -3.36
CA THR A 462 31.00 -0.36 -2.57
C THR A 462 31.68 0.48 -1.50
N ASP A 463 31.80 1.81 -1.68
CA ASP A 463 32.40 2.70 -0.68
C ASP A 463 31.58 2.76 0.62
N VAL A 464 30.28 2.46 0.58
CA VAL A 464 29.45 2.35 1.78
C VAL A 464 30.01 1.31 2.74
N TYR A 465 30.55 0.22 2.22
CA TYR A 465 31.14 -0.89 2.99
C TYR A 465 32.59 -0.61 3.45
N ARG A 466 33.17 0.52 3.05
CA ARG A 466 34.51 1.00 3.39
C ARG A 466 34.50 2.26 4.25
N LEU A 467 33.33 2.68 4.74
CA LEU A 467 33.18 3.90 5.56
C LEU A 467 33.92 3.83 6.91
N ASP A 468 34.35 2.66 7.35
CA ASP A 468 35.20 2.48 8.53
C ASP A 468 36.55 3.23 8.40
N HIS A 469 37.05 3.42 7.18
CA HIS A 469 38.24 4.22 6.93
C HIS A 469 38.08 5.70 7.36
N TYR A 470 36.85 6.20 7.43
CA TYR A 470 36.49 7.58 7.80
C TYR A 470 35.79 7.66 9.15
N MET A 471 35.89 6.61 9.99
CA MET A 471 35.16 6.50 11.26
C MET A 471 35.38 7.74 12.16
N GLN A 472 36.63 8.19 12.31
CA GLN A 472 36.98 9.30 13.22
C GLN A 472 36.34 10.61 12.74
N GLU A 473 36.42 10.86 11.44
CA GLU A 473 35.85 12.05 10.82
C GLU A 473 34.31 12.04 10.89
N ILE A 474 33.68 10.87 10.69
CA ILE A 474 32.22 10.72 10.74
C ILE A 474 31.72 10.97 12.18
N ILE A 475 32.38 10.44 13.18
CA ILE A 475 32.03 10.67 14.60
C ILE A 475 32.08 12.16 14.96
N CYS A 476 32.99 12.92 14.34
CA CYS A 476 33.14 14.35 14.56
C CYS A 476 32.17 15.22 13.75
N MET A 477 31.31 14.63 12.90
CA MET A 477 30.31 15.40 12.14
C MET A 477 29.16 15.86 13.06
N ASP A 478 28.62 17.07 12.77
CA ASP A 478 27.46 17.59 13.48
C ASP A 478 26.28 16.60 13.42
N GLY A 479 25.71 16.30 14.56
CA GLY A 479 24.61 15.33 14.70
C GLY A 479 25.06 13.87 14.69
N PHE A 480 26.36 13.59 14.55
CA PHE A 480 26.95 12.27 14.73
C PHE A 480 27.71 12.18 16.05
N GLY A 481 27.79 10.99 16.58
CA GLY A 481 28.61 10.66 17.75
C GLY A 481 28.91 9.17 17.71
N LYS A 482 29.68 8.68 18.67
CA LYS A 482 30.10 7.27 18.68
C LYS A 482 28.91 6.30 18.60
N LYS A 483 27.82 6.55 19.35
CA LYS A 483 26.61 5.70 19.33
C LYS A 483 25.94 5.68 17.95
N SER A 484 25.85 6.83 17.27
CA SER A 484 25.28 6.92 15.92
C SER A 484 26.14 6.17 14.92
N TRP A 485 27.47 6.26 15.06
CA TRP A 485 28.41 5.48 14.25
C TRP A 485 28.24 3.97 14.50
N ASP A 486 28.23 3.53 15.75
CA ASP A 486 28.11 2.11 16.08
C ASP A 486 26.82 1.51 15.52
N ASN A 487 25.69 2.25 15.58
CA ASN A 487 24.42 1.85 14.99
C ASN A 487 24.50 1.77 13.46
N LEU A 488 25.05 2.81 12.82
CA LEU A 488 25.21 2.85 11.36
C LEU A 488 26.12 1.72 10.88
N TRP A 489 27.30 1.56 11.52
CA TRP A 489 28.22 0.50 11.14
C TRP A 489 27.62 -0.89 11.35
N GLY A 490 26.86 -1.08 12.41
CA GLY A 490 26.08 -2.28 12.65
C GLY A 490 25.05 -2.56 11.55
N ALA A 491 24.37 -1.51 11.04
CA ALA A 491 23.44 -1.64 9.93
C ALA A 491 24.17 -2.01 8.62
N ILE A 492 25.30 -1.36 8.32
CA ILE A 492 26.15 -1.70 7.16
C ILE A 492 26.62 -3.16 7.25
N GLN A 493 27.07 -3.63 8.41
CA GLN A 493 27.52 -5.01 8.56
C GLN A 493 26.37 -6.02 8.40
N ARG A 494 25.16 -5.69 8.88
CA ARG A 494 23.98 -6.54 8.66
C ARG A 494 23.61 -6.63 7.19
N SER A 495 23.71 -5.52 6.43
CA SER A 495 23.39 -5.48 5.01
C SER A 495 24.32 -6.31 4.12
N ARG A 496 25.49 -6.73 4.65
CA ARG A 496 26.38 -7.67 3.94
C ARG A 496 25.72 -9.03 3.72
N ASN A 497 24.75 -9.41 4.54
CA ASN A 497 23.93 -10.60 4.31
C ASN A 497 22.60 -10.15 3.68
N THR A 498 22.45 -10.37 2.40
CA THR A 498 21.28 -9.92 1.63
C THR A 498 20.67 -11.07 0.81
N THR A 499 19.50 -10.87 0.23
CA THR A 499 18.88 -11.79 -0.72
C THR A 499 19.15 -11.33 -2.15
N PHE A 500 19.03 -12.25 -3.11
CA PHE A 500 19.25 -11.91 -4.52
C PHE A 500 18.24 -10.88 -5.05
N GLU A 501 16.99 -10.92 -4.57
CA GLU A 501 15.97 -9.93 -4.92
C GLU A 501 16.40 -8.52 -4.50
N ARG A 502 16.89 -8.38 -3.27
CA ARG A 502 17.35 -7.08 -2.75
C ARG A 502 18.60 -6.58 -3.46
N TYR A 503 19.50 -7.50 -3.76
CA TYR A 503 20.69 -7.22 -4.55
C TYR A 503 20.35 -6.68 -5.94
N LEU A 504 19.44 -7.34 -6.67
CA LEU A 504 18.94 -6.87 -7.97
C LEU A 504 18.32 -5.46 -7.91
N ILE A 505 17.51 -5.18 -6.87
CA ILE A 505 16.94 -3.84 -6.66
C ILE A 505 18.04 -2.82 -6.40
N ALA A 506 19.06 -3.19 -5.60
CA ALA A 506 20.17 -2.29 -5.24
C ALA A 506 21.03 -1.91 -6.45
N MET A 507 21.13 -2.76 -7.46
CA MET A 507 21.85 -2.48 -8.70
C MET A 507 21.27 -1.35 -9.53
N ASP A 508 20.05 -0.92 -9.23
CA ASP A 508 19.37 0.17 -9.95
C ASP A 508 19.18 -0.11 -11.45
N ILE A 509 19.03 -1.38 -11.83
CA ILE A 509 18.70 -1.78 -13.20
C ILE A 509 17.32 -1.21 -13.52
N PRO A 510 17.15 -0.45 -14.63
CA PRO A 510 15.86 0.17 -14.93
C PRO A 510 14.73 -0.86 -14.96
N MET A 511 13.64 -0.55 -14.25
CA MET A 511 12.42 -1.37 -14.15
C MET A 511 12.53 -2.66 -13.32
N ILE A 512 13.68 -3.02 -12.79
CA ILE A 512 13.76 -4.11 -11.81
C ILE A 512 13.34 -3.57 -10.43
N GLY A 513 12.09 -3.80 -10.09
CA GLY A 513 11.51 -3.57 -8.76
C GLY A 513 11.25 -4.87 -8.02
N ASN A 514 10.49 -4.82 -6.92
CA ASN A 514 10.23 -5.98 -6.04
C ASN A 514 9.65 -7.21 -6.76
N HIS A 515 8.85 -7.03 -7.81
CA HIS A 515 8.29 -8.17 -8.54
C HIS A 515 9.31 -8.76 -9.50
N ALA A 516 9.84 -7.94 -10.39
CA ALA A 516 10.81 -8.41 -11.37
C ALA A 516 12.00 -9.11 -10.69
N SER A 517 12.50 -8.56 -9.56
CA SER A 517 13.57 -9.18 -8.78
C SER A 517 13.19 -10.56 -8.23
N LYS A 518 11.95 -10.76 -7.76
CA LYS A 518 11.46 -12.06 -7.29
C LYS A 518 11.33 -13.08 -8.42
N VAL A 519 10.82 -12.65 -9.58
CA VAL A 519 10.72 -13.52 -10.76
C VAL A 519 12.12 -13.98 -11.19
N LEU A 520 13.08 -13.05 -11.27
CA LEU A 520 14.47 -13.36 -11.61
C LEU A 520 15.13 -14.28 -10.56
N ALA A 521 14.96 -13.99 -9.27
CA ALA A 521 15.50 -14.83 -8.20
C ALA A 521 14.93 -16.25 -8.23
N LYS A 522 13.65 -16.39 -8.52
CA LYS A 522 13.01 -17.70 -8.69
C LYS A 522 13.53 -18.43 -9.93
N GLN A 523 13.71 -17.72 -11.05
CA GLN A 523 14.16 -18.29 -12.32
C GLN A 523 15.62 -18.77 -12.24
N PHE A 524 16.50 -18.00 -11.60
CA PHE A 524 17.94 -18.25 -11.55
C PHE A 524 18.41 -18.80 -10.19
N GLY A 525 17.53 -19.43 -9.41
CA GLY A 525 17.87 -20.10 -8.15
C GLY A 525 18.51 -19.20 -7.09
N SER A 526 18.22 -17.87 -7.13
CA SER A 526 18.87 -16.85 -6.29
C SER A 526 20.40 -16.78 -6.48
N SER A 527 20.91 -17.19 -7.64
CA SER A 527 22.33 -17.18 -8.01
C SER A 527 22.66 -15.99 -8.91
N PRO A 528 23.50 -15.04 -8.47
CA PRO A 528 24.00 -13.96 -9.32
C PRO A 528 24.74 -14.48 -10.56
N SER A 529 25.54 -15.54 -10.40
CA SER A 529 26.33 -16.13 -11.49
C SER A 529 25.45 -16.73 -12.59
N ASP A 530 24.35 -17.44 -12.21
CA ASP A 530 23.44 -18.03 -13.20
C ASP A 530 22.66 -16.94 -13.95
N PHE A 531 22.35 -15.84 -13.27
CA PHE A 531 21.73 -14.67 -13.92
C PHE A 531 22.70 -13.98 -14.88
N GLU A 532 23.96 -13.78 -14.49
CA GLU A 532 25.02 -13.19 -15.32
C GLU A 532 25.29 -14.07 -16.54
N GLU A 533 25.43 -15.38 -16.37
CA GLU A 533 25.58 -16.33 -17.47
C GLU A 533 24.38 -16.27 -18.44
N ALA A 534 23.17 -16.11 -17.93
CA ALA A 534 21.99 -15.95 -18.77
C ALA A 534 22.04 -14.64 -19.60
N VAL A 535 22.53 -13.54 -19.03
CA VAL A 535 22.72 -12.28 -19.76
C VAL A 535 23.79 -12.44 -20.84
N GLU A 536 24.92 -13.10 -20.54
CA GLU A 536 26.02 -13.34 -21.49
C GLU A 536 25.61 -14.26 -22.65
N ASN A 537 24.69 -15.19 -22.39
CA ASN A 537 24.15 -16.12 -23.39
C ASN A 537 22.91 -15.56 -24.12
N ASP A 538 22.66 -14.26 -24.07
CA ASP A 538 21.52 -13.58 -24.72
C ASP A 538 20.16 -14.22 -24.37
N PHE A 539 19.97 -14.59 -23.09
CA PHE A 539 18.70 -15.14 -22.63
C PHE A 539 17.55 -14.16 -22.88
N ASP A 540 16.49 -14.64 -23.50
CA ASP A 540 15.29 -13.84 -23.76
C ASP A 540 14.44 -13.70 -22.49
N PHE A 541 14.64 -12.60 -21.75
CA PHE A 541 13.89 -12.30 -20.54
C PHE A 541 12.41 -12.02 -20.81
N SER A 542 12.00 -11.68 -22.05
CA SER A 542 10.61 -11.38 -22.38
C SER A 542 9.67 -12.59 -22.24
N GLN A 543 10.22 -13.80 -22.19
CA GLN A 543 9.45 -15.03 -21.96
C GLN A 543 9.10 -15.28 -20.48
N LEU A 544 9.68 -14.49 -19.55
CA LEU A 544 9.35 -14.60 -18.14
C LEU A 544 7.98 -13.92 -17.85
N PRO A 545 7.24 -14.40 -16.82
CA PRO A 545 5.98 -13.78 -16.45
C PRO A 545 6.14 -12.29 -16.15
N ASP A 546 5.27 -11.45 -16.72
CA ASP A 546 5.24 -9.99 -16.57
C ASP A 546 6.49 -9.25 -17.09
N PHE A 547 7.33 -9.91 -17.90
CA PHE A 547 8.45 -9.28 -18.56
C PHE A 547 8.12 -8.98 -20.02
N GLY A 548 8.25 -7.72 -20.40
CA GLY A 548 8.13 -7.29 -21.81
C GLY A 548 9.50 -6.98 -22.42
N GLU A 549 9.47 -6.68 -23.72
CA GLU A 549 10.65 -6.33 -24.52
C GLU A 549 11.50 -5.22 -23.88
N THR A 550 10.86 -4.21 -23.29
CA THR A 550 11.58 -3.08 -22.66
C THR A 550 12.42 -3.53 -21.45
N LEU A 551 11.90 -4.47 -20.62
CA LEU A 551 12.66 -4.96 -19.47
C LEU A 551 13.82 -5.85 -19.92
N HIS A 552 13.58 -6.70 -20.94
CA HIS A 552 14.62 -7.47 -21.60
C HIS A 552 15.77 -6.56 -22.09
N GLN A 553 15.44 -5.52 -22.86
CA GLN A 553 16.43 -4.56 -23.37
C GLN A 553 17.16 -3.81 -22.23
N ASN A 554 16.48 -3.40 -21.19
CA ASN A 554 17.08 -2.70 -20.05
C ASN A 554 18.12 -3.57 -19.32
N ILE A 555 17.86 -4.87 -19.15
CA ILE A 555 18.82 -5.77 -18.52
C ILE A 555 20.08 -5.86 -19.37
N HIS A 556 19.96 -6.18 -20.66
CA HIS A 556 21.11 -6.29 -21.56
C HIS A 556 21.88 -4.96 -21.72
N GLN A 557 21.18 -3.83 -21.87
CA GLN A 557 21.82 -2.52 -21.96
C GLN A 557 22.56 -2.13 -20.67
N TRP A 558 22.03 -2.51 -19.51
CA TRP A 558 22.70 -2.24 -18.24
C TRP A 558 24.01 -3.00 -18.13
N PHE A 559 24.03 -4.29 -18.48
CA PHE A 559 25.23 -5.14 -18.49
C PHE A 559 26.18 -4.83 -19.64
N ALA A 560 25.72 -4.21 -20.71
CA ALA A 560 26.60 -3.73 -21.81
C ALA A 560 27.52 -2.57 -21.38
N GLN A 561 27.21 -1.88 -20.28
CA GLN A 561 28.05 -0.83 -19.71
C GLN A 561 29.12 -1.43 -18.80
N GLU A 562 30.39 -1.21 -19.13
CA GLU A 562 31.52 -1.77 -18.36
C GLU A 562 31.53 -1.34 -16.89
N GLU A 563 31.16 -0.08 -16.62
CA GLU A 563 31.07 0.47 -15.26
C GLU A 563 30.03 -0.29 -14.40
N ASN A 564 28.92 -0.70 -15.00
CA ASN A 564 27.88 -1.45 -14.30
C ASN A 564 28.33 -2.90 -14.02
N ARG A 565 29.07 -3.53 -14.93
CA ARG A 565 29.63 -4.87 -14.69
C ARG A 565 30.66 -4.84 -13.57
N ILE A 566 31.56 -3.87 -13.60
CA ILE A 566 32.53 -3.68 -12.50
C ILE A 566 31.79 -3.50 -11.17
N LEU A 567 30.75 -2.67 -11.13
CA LEU A 567 29.94 -2.47 -9.92
C LEU A 567 29.27 -3.77 -9.45
N TRP A 568 28.75 -4.56 -10.40
CA TRP A 568 28.11 -5.86 -10.13
C TRP A 568 29.10 -6.83 -9.47
N GLU A 569 30.28 -6.98 -10.02
CA GLU A 569 31.34 -7.84 -9.49
C GLU A 569 31.87 -7.34 -8.14
N GLU A 570 32.26 -6.06 -8.05
CA GLU A 570 32.78 -5.48 -6.80
C GLU A 570 31.80 -5.57 -5.64
N LEU A 571 30.50 -5.38 -5.89
CA LEU A 571 29.52 -5.45 -4.82
C LEU A 571 29.29 -6.90 -4.36
N GLN A 572 29.41 -7.89 -5.23
CA GLN A 572 29.38 -9.31 -4.85
C GLN A 572 30.52 -9.67 -3.89
N GLU A 573 31.69 -9.04 -4.03
CA GLU A 573 32.79 -9.24 -3.09
C GLU A 573 32.50 -8.65 -1.69
N MET A 574 31.64 -7.62 -1.61
CA MET A 574 31.30 -6.93 -0.37
C MET A 574 30.16 -7.60 0.40
N VAL A 575 29.32 -8.40 -0.27
CA VAL A 575 28.10 -8.94 0.32
C VAL A 575 28.00 -10.46 0.12
N THR A 576 27.30 -11.11 1.03
CA THR A 576 26.95 -12.53 0.93
C THR A 576 25.49 -12.63 0.53
N ILE A 577 25.22 -13.12 -0.67
CA ILE A 577 23.86 -13.33 -1.14
C ILE A 577 23.39 -14.69 -0.64
N GLN A 578 22.33 -14.67 0.17
CA GLN A 578 21.72 -15.89 0.66
C GLN A 578 21.04 -16.60 -0.51
N THR A 579 21.55 -17.75 -0.89
CA THR A 579 20.82 -18.68 -1.72
C THR A 579 19.66 -19.20 -0.87
N VAL A 580 18.42 -18.92 -1.29
CA VAL A 580 17.28 -19.68 -0.78
C VAL A 580 17.48 -21.09 -1.30
N THR A 581 18.14 -21.92 -0.52
CA THR A 581 17.99 -23.36 -0.69
C THR A 581 16.52 -23.62 -0.43
N THR A 582 15.71 -23.60 -1.48
CA THR A 582 14.54 -24.48 -1.50
C THR A 582 15.17 -25.84 -1.23
N GLU A 583 15.00 -26.34 0.00
CA GLU A 583 15.18 -27.76 0.21
C GLU A 583 14.24 -28.43 -0.78
N THR A 584 14.74 -28.72 -1.96
CA THR A 584 14.20 -29.72 -2.85
C THR A 584 14.43 -31.03 -2.10
N HIS A 585 13.56 -31.32 -1.14
CA HIS A 585 13.28 -32.67 -0.82
C HIS A 585 13.00 -33.32 -2.16
N SER A 586 13.85 -34.24 -2.49
CA SER A 586 13.86 -35.04 -3.72
C SER A 586 12.43 -35.23 -4.23
N MET A 587 12.11 -34.60 -5.38
CA MET A 587 10.78 -34.62 -6.03
C MET A 587 10.31 -36.02 -6.43
N GLU A 588 11.13 -37.07 -6.19
CA GLU A 588 10.83 -38.43 -6.65
C GLU A 588 9.79 -39.19 -5.81
N SER A 589 9.29 -38.65 -4.68
CA SER A 589 8.28 -39.35 -3.85
C SER A 589 7.16 -38.50 -3.27
N ASN A 590 7.00 -37.22 -3.66
CA ASN A 590 5.91 -36.38 -3.10
C ASN A 590 4.63 -36.56 -3.91
N PRO A 591 3.56 -37.21 -3.36
CA PRO A 591 2.33 -37.50 -4.08
C PRO A 591 1.42 -36.27 -4.26
N PHE A 592 1.78 -35.11 -3.72
CA PHE A 592 0.92 -33.92 -3.66
C PHE A 592 1.28 -32.83 -4.67
N VAL A 593 2.36 -32.97 -5.42
CA VAL A 593 2.77 -32.00 -6.44
C VAL A 593 1.66 -31.79 -7.47
N GLY A 594 1.23 -30.52 -7.65
CA GLY A 594 0.16 -30.16 -8.60
C GLY A 594 -1.27 -30.47 -8.12
N CYS A 595 -1.46 -31.09 -6.95
CA CYS A 595 -2.78 -31.38 -6.39
C CYS A 595 -3.39 -30.16 -5.73
N THR A 596 -4.72 -30.02 -5.80
CA THR A 596 -5.47 -29.04 -5.01
C THR A 596 -5.92 -29.66 -3.69
N MET A 597 -5.45 -29.11 -2.58
CA MET A 597 -5.74 -29.62 -1.24
C MET A 597 -6.53 -28.61 -0.43
N VAL A 598 -7.51 -29.06 0.33
CA VAL A 598 -8.32 -28.23 1.24
C VAL A 598 -8.16 -28.74 2.66
N VAL A 599 -8.09 -27.82 3.63
CA VAL A 599 -8.00 -28.16 5.04
C VAL A 599 -9.32 -27.82 5.73
N THR A 600 -9.78 -28.66 6.64
CA THR A 600 -10.93 -28.42 7.52
C THR A 600 -10.60 -28.89 8.93
N GLY A 601 -11.12 -28.18 9.95
CA GLY A 601 -10.82 -28.49 11.34
C GLY A 601 -9.42 -28.04 11.80
N LYS A 602 -9.05 -28.34 13.04
CA LYS A 602 -7.76 -28.01 13.65
C LYS A 602 -6.75 -29.11 13.34
N VAL A 603 -5.60 -28.73 12.79
CA VAL A 603 -4.49 -29.64 12.42
C VAL A 603 -3.27 -29.27 13.26
N GLU A 604 -3.08 -29.91 14.42
CA GLU A 604 -1.90 -29.69 15.25
C GLU A 604 -0.64 -30.33 14.62
N PRO A 605 0.55 -29.69 14.78
CA PRO A 605 0.85 -28.48 15.57
C PRO A 605 0.69 -27.16 14.78
N TYR A 606 0.11 -27.18 13.60
CA TYR A 606 0.06 -26.06 12.69
C TYR A 606 -1.19 -25.18 12.91
N THR A 607 -1.00 -23.85 12.76
CA THR A 607 -2.11 -22.92 12.52
C THR A 607 -2.68 -23.16 11.12
N ARG A 608 -3.87 -22.62 10.81
CA ARG A 608 -4.46 -22.77 9.47
C ARG A 608 -3.60 -22.18 8.35
N SER A 609 -2.97 -21.03 8.58
CA SER A 609 -1.99 -20.46 7.66
C SER A 609 -0.72 -21.29 7.57
N GLY A 610 -0.27 -21.87 8.68
CA GLY A 610 0.92 -22.73 8.72
C GLY A 610 0.73 -24.01 7.92
N ILE A 611 -0.42 -24.69 8.04
CA ILE A 611 -0.68 -25.90 7.25
C ILE A 611 -0.91 -25.60 5.77
N ASN A 612 -1.51 -24.44 5.43
CA ASN A 612 -1.63 -24.01 4.04
C ASN A 612 -0.25 -23.71 3.43
N ALA A 613 0.62 -23.00 4.15
CA ALA A 613 2.01 -22.77 3.71
C ALA A 613 2.80 -24.09 3.55
N LYS A 614 2.55 -25.06 4.44
CA LYS A 614 3.13 -26.40 4.32
C LYS A 614 2.65 -27.11 3.05
N ILE A 615 1.36 -27.07 2.74
CA ILE A 615 0.79 -27.62 1.50
C ILE A 615 1.43 -26.98 0.27
N GLU A 616 1.58 -25.66 0.27
CA GLU A 616 2.21 -24.92 -0.84
C GLU A 616 3.72 -25.26 -0.98
N SER A 617 4.42 -25.44 0.14
CA SER A 617 5.83 -25.88 0.12
C SER A 617 6.04 -27.27 -0.47
N LEU A 618 4.98 -28.10 -0.46
CA LEU A 618 4.97 -29.44 -1.09
C LEU A 618 4.60 -29.38 -2.58
N GLY A 619 4.47 -28.18 -3.17
CA GLY A 619 4.10 -28.03 -4.58
C GLY A 619 2.61 -28.27 -4.87
N ALA A 620 1.76 -28.34 -3.84
CA ALA A 620 0.32 -28.42 -3.96
C ALA A 620 -0.34 -27.03 -3.87
N VAL A 621 -1.58 -26.91 -4.32
CA VAL A 621 -2.38 -25.68 -4.23
C VAL A 621 -3.30 -25.75 -3.01
N ALA A 622 -3.15 -24.81 -2.05
CA ALA A 622 -4.04 -24.73 -0.89
C ALA A 622 -5.37 -24.04 -1.26
N GLY A 623 -6.45 -24.82 -1.28
CA GLY A 623 -7.80 -24.34 -1.60
C GLY A 623 -8.58 -23.88 -0.37
N SER A 624 -9.36 -22.81 -0.51
CA SER A 624 -10.25 -22.31 0.55
C SER A 624 -11.58 -23.06 0.67
N SER A 625 -12.04 -23.72 -0.41
CA SER A 625 -13.33 -24.42 -0.47
C SER A 625 -13.23 -25.73 -1.23
N VAL A 626 -14.06 -26.71 -0.83
CA VAL A 626 -14.15 -28.01 -1.49
C VAL A 626 -14.95 -27.90 -2.78
N THR A 627 -14.32 -28.25 -3.91
CA THR A 627 -14.91 -28.22 -5.26
C THR A 627 -14.62 -29.52 -6.00
N LYS A 628 -15.17 -29.73 -7.19
CA LYS A 628 -14.84 -30.90 -8.05
C LYS A 628 -13.37 -30.96 -8.50
N LYS A 629 -12.61 -29.87 -8.31
CA LYS A 629 -11.18 -29.79 -8.62
C LYS A 629 -10.28 -30.07 -7.40
N THR A 630 -10.88 -30.36 -6.23
CA THR A 630 -10.15 -30.67 -5.03
C THR A 630 -9.76 -32.15 -5.05
N ASP A 631 -8.48 -32.44 -4.91
CA ASP A 631 -7.95 -33.82 -4.92
C ASP A 631 -7.94 -34.43 -3.53
N TYR A 632 -7.62 -33.64 -2.50
CA TYR A 632 -7.53 -34.10 -1.12
C TYR A 632 -8.19 -33.10 -0.14
N LEU A 633 -8.84 -33.65 0.88
CA LEU A 633 -9.27 -32.90 2.06
C LEU A 633 -8.48 -33.36 3.27
N ILE A 634 -7.70 -32.49 3.91
CA ILE A 634 -7.08 -32.74 5.22
C ILE A 634 -8.12 -32.42 6.29
N CYS A 635 -8.49 -33.41 7.08
CA CYS A 635 -9.57 -33.32 8.06
C CYS A 635 -9.00 -33.41 9.48
N GLY A 636 -8.84 -32.26 10.15
CA GLY A 636 -8.45 -32.17 11.55
C GLY A 636 -9.65 -32.26 12.51
N GLU A 637 -9.41 -31.96 13.79
CA GLU A 637 -10.44 -31.98 14.81
C GLU A 637 -11.51 -30.90 14.59
N ASN A 638 -12.74 -31.18 14.94
CA ASN A 638 -13.91 -30.29 14.75
C ASN A 638 -14.15 -29.89 13.29
N ALA A 639 -14.09 -30.86 12.39
CA ALA A 639 -14.33 -30.65 10.97
C ALA A 639 -15.79 -30.24 10.72
N GLY A 640 -16.00 -29.11 10.02
CA GLY A 640 -17.32 -28.61 9.63
C GLY A 640 -17.82 -29.15 8.29
N SER A 641 -18.81 -28.47 7.68
CA SER A 641 -19.52 -28.84 6.44
C SER A 641 -18.65 -29.20 5.22
N LYS A 642 -17.38 -28.85 5.22
CA LYS A 642 -16.44 -29.22 4.15
C LYS A 642 -16.18 -30.73 4.08
N LEU A 643 -16.27 -31.45 5.21
CA LEU A 643 -16.11 -32.89 5.25
C LEU A 643 -17.27 -33.60 4.54
N ASP A 644 -18.50 -33.16 4.80
CA ASP A 644 -19.68 -33.73 4.17
C ASP A 644 -19.69 -33.46 2.66
N LYS A 645 -19.28 -32.26 2.29
CA LYS A 645 -19.15 -31.87 0.87
C LYS A 645 -18.07 -32.69 0.14
N ALA A 646 -16.94 -32.95 0.80
CA ALA A 646 -15.87 -33.77 0.22
C ALA A 646 -16.35 -35.23 0.02
N ARG A 647 -17.05 -35.79 1.01
CA ARG A 647 -17.66 -37.13 0.90
C ARG A 647 -18.68 -37.21 -0.21
N ALA A 648 -19.56 -36.19 -0.34
CA ALA A 648 -20.55 -36.13 -1.40
C ALA A 648 -19.94 -36.02 -2.80
N LEU A 649 -18.76 -35.44 -2.93
CA LEU A 649 -18.02 -35.30 -4.19
C LEU A 649 -17.02 -36.44 -4.43
N GLY A 650 -16.90 -37.41 -3.51
CA GLY A 650 -15.96 -38.53 -3.64
C GLY A 650 -14.49 -38.14 -3.49
N ILE A 651 -14.21 -37.01 -2.83
CA ILE A 651 -12.84 -36.48 -2.64
C ILE A 651 -12.16 -37.29 -1.53
N ARG A 652 -10.89 -37.63 -1.74
CA ARG A 652 -10.10 -38.37 -0.75
C ARG A 652 -9.86 -37.51 0.50
N VAL A 653 -10.31 -38.02 1.65
CA VAL A 653 -10.14 -37.36 2.94
C VAL A 653 -8.94 -38.00 3.65
N LEU A 654 -8.00 -37.16 4.10
CA LEU A 654 -6.83 -37.56 4.87
C LEU A 654 -6.97 -37.04 6.31
N SER A 655 -6.64 -37.87 7.27
CA SER A 655 -6.38 -37.38 8.62
C SER A 655 -5.04 -36.61 8.67
N PRO A 656 -4.79 -35.76 9.67
CA PRO A 656 -3.50 -35.10 9.84
C PRO A 656 -2.33 -36.10 9.89
N GLY A 657 -2.50 -37.20 10.62
CA GLY A 657 -1.49 -38.25 10.71
C GLY A 657 -1.18 -38.93 9.37
N GLU A 658 -2.20 -39.24 8.55
CA GLU A 658 -1.99 -39.78 7.20
C GLU A 658 -1.28 -38.76 6.30
N PHE A 659 -1.66 -37.48 6.40
CA PHE A 659 -0.99 -36.42 5.63
C PHE A 659 0.50 -36.31 6.00
N PHE A 660 0.83 -36.22 7.30
CA PHE A 660 2.22 -36.14 7.76
C PHE A 660 3.01 -37.41 7.44
N GLN A 661 2.42 -38.57 7.58
CA GLN A 661 3.05 -39.83 7.18
C GLN A 661 3.38 -39.87 5.68
N MET A 662 2.49 -39.32 4.82
CA MET A 662 2.70 -39.28 3.36
C MET A 662 3.80 -38.31 2.94
N ILE A 663 4.15 -37.32 3.76
CA ILE A 663 5.25 -36.38 3.52
C ILE A 663 6.51 -36.72 4.29
N GLY A 664 6.51 -37.84 5.04
CA GLY A 664 7.68 -38.30 5.78
C GLY A 664 7.93 -37.60 7.12
N GLU A 665 6.90 -36.99 7.70
CA GLU A 665 6.92 -36.31 9.02
C GLU A 665 6.07 -37.05 10.06
#